data_c73e0ddcdeb5464b5413bc445c4d9f50
#
_entry.id   c73e0ddcdeb5464b5413bc445c4d9f50
#
_cell.length_a   1.000
_cell.length_b   1.000
_cell.length_c   1.000
_cell.angle_alpha   90.00
_cell.angle_beta   90.00
_cell.angle_gamma   90.00
#
_symmetry.space_group_name_H-M   'P 1'
#
loop_
_entity.id
_entity.type
_entity.pdbx_description
1 polymer ?
#
loop_
_entity_poly.entity_id
_entity_poly.type
_entity_poly.pdbx_seq_one_letter_code
_entity_poly.pdbx_strand_id
1 'polypeptide(L)'
;MRRIIIFLSIFCQFSFVYSGIDNKEIRLYVSANGSDNNSGTQKSPLKSLEKARDTIRFLKKKNQGATFIVFIEGGIYSIDSPLIFTSEDSGTESAPIIYRAEDGMLPVFTGSKILANWTLLEDKKKLDLLDASVRNKIFKINLKDLGILDFGDPTEPGARPELFCNGERQILARWPNEGFVHAGLVKGPTKIPPDYLNKTGSREGIFEYLDGHQNRWIKENDIRLGGYWHWDWSDEYHKVDRIDTISKIISVMEPYHTYGYRDSLRYFGLNLFCEIDQPGEWYLDRNDGVLYWFPPVGIIPDKAKVTLTVFKAPYMIEFHDCSYLTIKGLAFQESRGSAILIEGGKNCMISGCHIERFGRDGIHIEGGFGHGISRCLLCSFGCSGIKINGGDRKNLIPANHFVEHTIVEHFSLFKRTYEPAVLMAGCGIRLSNNRFQYSSSSAIRMEGNDFLIEYNEIRNVVNESDDQGGLDIWYNPSYRGNVIRYNHWADIYGGTHHGAAGVRLDDMISGVNIYGNIFERCGALEFGAVQIHGGKDNIVENNIFYKCNAAVSFSSWGESRWLKTLDSPIIQTKLYEEVDIRSPLYESKYPELKDIRKNPDINTVKNNMMIDCKNQFLRKNVPQIEKNNTSLHSGGKSIEYFYSARLLKKYGLQPIPIGKIGPQVK
;
A
#
# COMPACT_ATOMS: atom_id res chain seq x y z
N MET A 1 -24.10 44.77 50.41
CA MET A 1 -23.00 45.46 49.69
C MET A 1 -22.20 44.46 48.99
N ARG A 2 -22.46 44.30 47.64
CA ARG A 2 -21.73 43.43 46.73
C ARG A 2 -20.64 44.26 46.03
N ARG A 3 -19.37 43.90 46.25
CA ARG A 3 -18.26 44.52 45.54
C ARG A 3 -18.10 43.81 44.18
N ILE A 4 -18.28 44.56 43.09
CA ILE A 4 -17.97 44.19 41.71
C ILE A 4 -16.49 44.49 41.50
N ILE A 5 -15.70 43.46 41.16
CA ILE A 5 -14.32 43.59 40.70
C ILE A 5 -14.33 43.59 39.20
N ILE A 6 -14.02 44.73 38.60
CA ILE A 6 -13.85 44.89 37.15
C ILE A 6 -12.41 44.51 36.78
N PHE A 7 -12.22 43.45 36.01
CA PHE A 7 -10.94 43.14 35.39
C PHE A 7 -10.79 43.95 34.11
N LEU A 8 -9.90 44.93 34.10
CA LEU A 8 -9.44 45.57 32.88
C LEU A 8 -8.43 44.67 32.21
N SER A 9 -8.80 44.04 31.06
CA SER A 9 -7.88 43.37 30.16
C SER A 9 -7.20 44.40 29.24
N ILE A 10 -5.94 44.64 29.47
CA ILE A 10 -5.07 45.44 28.61
C ILE A 10 -4.76 44.56 27.39
N PHE A 11 -5.39 44.85 26.23
CA PHE A 11 -5.00 44.29 24.94
C PHE A 11 -3.72 45.02 24.47
N CYS A 12 -2.55 44.38 24.64
CA CYS A 12 -1.33 44.81 24.00
C CYS A 12 -1.40 44.38 22.53
N GLN A 13 -1.75 45.27 21.63
CA GLN A 13 -1.62 45.08 20.19
C GLN A 13 -0.11 45.10 19.88
N PHE A 14 0.46 43.90 19.75
CA PHE A 14 1.73 43.74 19.05
C PHE A 14 1.47 43.85 17.54
N SER A 15 1.70 45.04 16.98
CA SER A 15 1.84 45.21 15.52
C SER A 15 3.13 44.53 15.10
N PHE A 16 3.02 43.31 14.59
CA PHE A 16 4.09 42.70 13.82
C PHE A 16 4.26 43.54 12.56
N VAL A 17 5.30 44.37 12.54
CA VAL A 17 5.80 44.94 11.29
C VAL A 17 6.37 43.76 10.48
N TYR A 18 5.57 43.24 9.54
CA TYR A 18 6.07 42.37 8.49
C TYR A 18 7.03 43.25 7.64
N SER A 19 8.33 43.23 7.96
CA SER A 19 9.33 43.65 7.00
C SER A 19 9.29 42.65 5.86
N GLY A 20 8.68 43.03 4.74
CA GLY A 20 8.70 42.23 3.51
C GLY A 20 10.16 42.03 3.11
N ILE A 21 10.72 40.89 3.45
CA ILE A 21 11.92 40.40 2.80
C ILE A 21 11.41 40.03 1.39
N ASP A 22 11.77 40.88 0.39
CA ASP A 22 11.61 40.55 -1.01
C ASP A 22 12.48 39.31 -1.27
N ASN A 23 11.94 38.14 -1.05
CA ASN A 23 12.63 36.87 -1.32
C ASN A 23 12.83 36.81 -2.84
N LYS A 24 14.08 37.01 -3.26
CA LYS A 24 14.46 36.88 -4.67
C LYS A 24 14.08 35.51 -5.20
N GLU A 25 13.18 35.46 -6.19
CA GLU A 25 12.81 34.25 -6.89
C GLU A 25 13.72 34.03 -8.10
N ILE A 26 14.33 32.85 -8.22
CA ILE A 26 15.16 32.44 -9.35
C ILE A 26 14.46 31.30 -10.07
N ARG A 27 14.18 31.49 -11.35
CA ARG A 27 13.47 30.53 -12.20
C ARG A 27 14.43 29.83 -13.13
N LEU A 28 14.34 28.52 -13.22
CA LEU A 28 14.98 27.66 -14.20
C LEU A 28 13.94 26.94 -15.00
N TYR A 29 14.27 26.56 -16.23
CA TYR A 29 13.37 25.85 -17.13
C TYR A 29 14.05 24.60 -17.66
N VAL A 30 13.29 23.49 -17.70
CA VAL A 30 13.70 22.19 -18.21
C VAL A 30 12.73 21.77 -19.30
N SER A 31 13.26 21.31 -20.44
CA SER A 31 12.48 20.81 -21.57
C SER A 31 13.13 19.54 -22.14
N ALA A 32 12.31 18.56 -22.54
CA ALA A 32 12.80 17.35 -23.22
C ALA A 32 13.60 17.67 -24.50
N ASN A 33 13.31 18.81 -25.14
CA ASN A 33 14.01 19.33 -26.30
C ASN A 33 15.14 20.32 -25.94
N GLY A 34 15.42 20.52 -24.66
CA GLY A 34 16.47 21.39 -24.15
C GLY A 34 17.89 20.84 -24.31
N SER A 35 18.85 21.54 -23.76
CA SER A 35 20.26 21.10 -23.71
C SER A 35 20.88 21.49 -22.36
N ASP A 36 21.67 20.59 -21.77
CA ASP A 36 22.35 20.84 -20.50
C ASP A 36 23.53 21.81 -20.64
N ASN A 37 23.85 22.25 -21.87
CA ASN A 37 24.75 23.37 -22.14
C ASN A 37 24.03 24.73 -22.15
N ASN A 38 22.72 24.76 -22.04
CA ASN A 38 21.93 25.99 -22.03
C ASN A 38 21.99 26.70 -20.67
N SER A 39 21.53 27.94 -20.64
CA SER A 39 21.52 28.78 -19.43
C SER A 39 20.40 28.49 -18.44
N GLY A 40 19.43 27.67 -18.81
CA GLY A 40 18.26 27.35 -17.97
C GLY A 40 17.18 28.45 -17.98
N THR A 41 17.23 29.40 -18.88
CA THR A 41 16.15 30.39 -19.10
C THR A 41 15.03 29.77 -19.92
N GLN A 42 13.84 30.40 -19.93
CA GLN A 42 12.68 29.90 -20.69
C GLN A 42 12.99 29.79 -22.21
N LYS A 43 13.77 30.69 -22.77
CA LYS A 43 14.18 30.63 -24.18
C LYS A 43 15.35 29.68 -24.46
N SER A 44 16.02 29.20 -23.42
CA SER A 44 17.21 28.36 -23.52
C SER A 44 17.17 27.32 -22.34
N PRO A 45 16.17 26.39 -22.35
CA PRO A 45 15.92 25.47 -21.24
C PRO A 45 17.00 24.38 -21.14
N LEU A 46 17.22 23.90 -19.93
CA LEU A 46 18.03 22.72 -19.66
C LEU A 46 17.31 21.46 -20.18
N LYS A 47 18.02 20.35 -20.28
CA LYS A 47 17.45 19.07 -20.69
C LYS A 47 17.08 18.19 -19.50
N SER A 48 17.91 18.19 -18.45
CA SER A 48 17.79 17.23 -17.35
C SER A 48 17.49 17.92 -16.00
N LEU A 49 16.85 17.17 -15.08
CA LEU A 49 16.66 17.61 -13.70
C LEU A 49 17.98 17.63 -12.93
N GLU A 50 18.90 16.72 -13.25
CA GLU A 50 20.26 16.67 -12.69
C GLU A 50 21.00 17.99 -12.96
N LYS A 51 20.94 18.48 -14.19
CA LYS A 51 21.56 19.75 -14.53
C LYS A 51 20.88 20.96 -13.84
N ALA A 52 19.57 20.92 -13.71
CA ALA A 52 18.82 21.92 -12.94
C ALA A 52 19.25 21.93 -11.48
N ARG A 53 19.36 20.77 -10.84
CA ARG A 53 19.85 20.57 -9.47
C ARG A 53 21.26 21.18 -9.32
N ASP A 54 22.19 20.79 -10.17
CA ASP A 54 23.60 21.24 -10.11
C ASP A 54 23.71 22.74 -10.35
N THR A 55 22.87 23.30 -11.23
CA THR A 55 22.77 24.75 -11.47
C THR A 55 22.25 25.45 -10.20
N ILE A 56 21.25 24.93 -9.50
CA ILE A 56 20.76 25.49 -8.24
C ILE A 56 21.86 25.46 -7.17
N ARG A 57 22.58 24.33 -7.01
CA ARG A 57 23.73 24.24 -6.08
C ARG A 57 24.75 25.36 -6.33
N PHE A 58 25.07 25.62 -7.57
CA PHE A 58 25.97 26.73 -7.94
C PHE A 58 25.38 28.12 -7.64
N LEU A 59 24.12 28.35 -7.99
CA LEU A 59 23.46 29.64 -7.80
C LEU A 59 23.21 29.99 -6.34
N LYS A 60 22.91 28.98 -5.48
CA LYS A 60 22.69 29.12 -4.02
C LYS A 60 23.89 29.79 -3.35
N LYS A 61 25.12 29.48 -3.76
CA LYS A 61 26.35 30.07 -3.20
C LYS A 61 26.39 31.59 -3.35
N LYS A 62 25.73 32.11 -4.37
CA LYS A 62 25.70 33.58 -4.68
C LYS A 62 24.37 34.24 -4.31
N ASN A 63 23.32 33.47 -4.06
CA ASN A 63 21.97 33.97 -3.83
C ASN A 63 21.40 33.28 -2.57
N GLN A 64 22.01 33.53 -1.41
CA GLN A 64 21.51 33.01 -0.14
C GLN A 64 20.10 33.57 0.14
N GLY A 65 19.20 32.71 0.59
CA GLY A 65 17.83 33.08 0.90
C GLY A 65 16.91 33.28 -0.33
N ALA A 66 17.36 32.94 -1.53
CA ALA A 66 16.49 32.96 -2.70
C ALA A 66 15.63 31.69 -2.80
N THR A 67 14.38 31.85 -3.20
CA THR A 67 13.51 30.74 -3.64
C THR A 67 13.90 30.30 -5.04
N PHE A 68 14.09 29.01 -5.26
CA PHE A 68 14.35 28.43 -6.57
C PHE A 68 13.15 27.67 -7.10
N ILE A 69 12.73 27.97 -8.31
CA ILE A 69 11.64 27.27 -8.99
C ILE A 69 12.15 26.73 -10.33
N VAL A 70 12.05 25.41 -10.49
CA VAL A 70 12.33 24.73 -11.76
C VAL A 70 11.00 24.45 -12.44
N PHE A 71 10.74 25.12 -13.55
CA PHE A 71 9.59 24.86 -14.41
C PHE A 71 9.95 23.76 -15.41
N ILE A 72 9.12 22.74 -15.50
CA ILE A 72 9.35 21.55 -16.34
C ILE A 72 8.26 21.52 -17.42
N GLU A 73 8.68 21.61 -18.66
CA GLU A 73 7.79 21.55 -19.83
C GLU A 73 7.20 20.15 -20.00
N GLY A 74 5.97 20.07 -20.55
CA GLY A 74 5.36 18.80 -20.91
C GLY A 74 6.22 18.02 -21.90
N GLY A 75 6.28 16.70 -21.72
CA GLY A 75 7.09 15.80 -22.57
C GLY A 75 7.42 14.50 -21.85
N ILE A 76 8.11 13.62 -22.57
CA ILE A 76 8.58 12.34 -22.03
C ILE A 76 10.08 12.44 -21.75
N TYR A 77 10.46 12.16 -20.52
CA TYR A 77 11.82 12.18 -20.01
C TYR A 77 12.23 10.76 -19.61
N SER A 78 13.16 10.16 -20.36
CA SER A 78 13.71 8.85 -20.00
C SER A 78 14.68 9.00 -18.83
N ILE A 79 14.57 8.14 -17.84
CA ILE A 79 15.46 8.08 -16.69
C ILE A 79 16.28 6.80 -16.79
N ASP A 80 17.60 6.95 -16.84
CA ASP A 80 18.57 5.85 -16.91
C ASP A 80 19.30 5.61 -15.56
N SER A 81 19.30 6.62 -14.68
CA SER A 81 19.90 6.59 -13.34
C SER A 81 19.05 7.36 -12.33
N PRO A 82 19.15 7.04 -11.03
CA PRO A 82 18.40 7.77 -9.99
C PRO A 82 18.75 9.28 -9.98
N LEU A 83 17.73 10.12 -9.84
CA LEU A 83 17.93 11.53 -9.51
C LEU A 83 18.09 11.67 -7.99
N ILE A 84 19.30 11.97 -7.53
CA ILE A 84 19.64 12.04 -6.11
C ILE A 84 19.75 13.48 -5.65
N PHE A 85 18.96 13.86 -4.66
CA PHE A 85 19.06 15.10 -3.91
C PHE A 85 19.68 14.82 -2.54
N THR A 86 20.50 15.75 -2.06
CA THR A 86 21.17 15.65 -0.76
C THR A 86 20.90 16.89 0.09
N SER A 87 21.45 16.96 1.28
CA SER A 87 21.33 18.14 2.15
C SER A 87 21.74 19.46 1.46
N GLU A 88 22.64 19.40 0.45
CA GLU A 88 23.01 20.57 -0.37
C GLU A 88 21.82 21.15 -1.17
N ASP A 89 20.82 20.33 -1.48
CA ASP A 89 19.63 20.70 -2.24
C ASP A 89 18.49 21.21 -1.36
N SER A 90 18.73 21.37 -0.06
CA SER A 90 17.74 21.87 0.87
C SER A 90 17.40 23.34 0.62
N GLY A 91 16.11 23.66 0.66
CA GLY A 91 15.63 25.01 0.86
C GLY A 91 15.54 25.37 2.34
N THR A 92 14.80 26.44 2.63
CA THR A 92 14.38 26.83 3.98
C THR A 92 12.88 27.12 3.95
N GLU A 93 12.26 27.30 5.10
CA GLU A 93 10.84 27.63 5.19
C GLU A 93 10.49 28.90 4.40
N SER A 94 11.33 29.93 4.48
CA SER A 94 11.14 31.19 3.76
C SER A 94 11.65 31.17 2.31
N ALA A 95 12.48 30.22 1.93
CA ALA A 95 13.10 30.09 0.60
C ALA A 95 13.16 28.61 0.17
N PRO A 96 12.03 28.00 -0.15
CA PRO A 96 11.98 26.60 -0.60
C PRO A 96 12.55 26.41 -2.00
N ILE A 97 12.87 25.15 -2.33
CA ILE A 97 13.23 24.74 -3.68
C ILE A 97 12.07 23.92 -4.26
N ILE A 98 11.59 24.31 -5.44
CA ILE A 98 10.38 23.74 -6.02
C ILE A 98 10.67 23.27 -7.45
N TYR A 99 10.47 21.98 -7.70
CA TYR A 99 10.45 21.39 -9.04
C TYR A 99 8.99 21.18 -9.42
N ARG A 100 8.51 21.87 -10.45
CA ARG A 100 7.10 21.81 -10.81
C ARG A 100 6.87 21.75 -12.31
N ALA A 101 5.78 21.14 -12.72
CA ALA A 101 5.30 21.26 -14.07
C ALA A 101 4.96 22.73 -14.42
N GLU A 102 5.13 23.13 -15.67
CA GLU A 102 4.51 24.33 -16.19
C GLU A 102 2.99 24.20 -16.15
N ASP A 103 2.31 25.32 -16.03
CA ASP A 103 0.84 25.33 -15.85
C ASP A 103 0.14 24.68 -17.05
N GLY A 104 -0.74 23.71 -16.75
CA GLY A 104 -1.47 22.93 -17.74
C GLY A 104 -0.67 21.82 -18.43
N MET A 105 0.59 21.61 -18.06
CA MET A 105 1.46 20.56 -18.60
C MET A 105 1.58 19.38 -17.66
N LEU A 106 1.92 18.21 -18.22
CA LEU A 106 2.23 16.99 -17.46
C LEU A 106 3.55 16.39 -17.98
N PRO A 107 4.71 16.75 -17.41
CA PRO A 107 5.97 16.09 -17.70
C PRO A 107 5.96 14.66 -17.18
N VAL A 108 6.36 13.70 -18.02
CA VAL A 108 6.33 12.27 -17.73
C VAL A 108 7.75 11.72 -17.67
N PHE A 109 8.16 11.26 -16.50
CA PHE A 109 9.44 10.60 -16.27
C PHE A 109 9.24 9.08 -16.28
N THR A 110 9.97 8.36 -17.14
CA THR A 110 9.77 6.93 -17.36
C THR A 110 11.06 6.13 -17.31
N GLY A 111 11.00 4.95 -16.67
CA GLY A 111 12.08 3.98 -16.62
C GLY A 111 11.92 2.82 -17.61
N SER A 112 11.12 3.01 -18.68
CA SER A 112 10.89 2.01 -19.72
C SER A 112 11.54 2.37 -21.04
N LYS A 113 11.73 1.34 -21.89
CA LYS A 113 12.12 1.49 -23.30
C LYS A 113 10.96 1.11 -24.22
N ILE A 114 10.83 1.84 -25.32
CA ILE A 114 9.89 1.51 -26.39
C ILE A 114 10.43 0.30 -27.15
N LEU A 115 9.57 -0.67 -27.41
CA LEU A 115 9.85 -1.84 -28.24
C LEU A 115 9.25 -1.64 -29.63
N ALA A 116 10.05 -1.84 -30.66
CA ALA A 116 9.65 -1.75 -32.07
C ALA A 116 10.37 -2.82 -32.90
N ASN A 117 9.91 -3.02 -34.15
CA ASN A 117 10.39 -4.08 -35.06
C ASN A 117 9.97 -5.50 -34.63
N TRP A 118 8.71 -5.63 -34.28
CA TRP A 118 8.09 -6.90 -33.95
C TRP A 118 7.98 -7.82 -35.17
N THR A 119 8.26 -9.11 -34.98
CA THR A 119 8.12 -10.12 -36.02
C THR A 119 7.14 -11.22 -35.61
N LEU A 120 6.36 -11.74 -36.54
CA LEU A 120 5.49 -12.88 -36.26
C LEU A 120 6.34 -14.11 -35.93
N LEU A 121 5.86 -14.93 -34.97
CA LEU A 121 6.51 -16.20 -34.65
C LEU A 121 6.27 -17.22 -35.75
N GLU A 122 7.36 -17.71 -36.39
CA GLU A 122 7.32 -18.71 -37.50
C GLU A 122 8.03 -20.02 -37.15
N ASP A 123 8.78 -20.04 -36.00
CA ASP A 123 9.49 -21.24 -35.53
C ASP A 123 8.49 -22.36 -35.21
N LYS A 124 8.48 -23.40 -36.05
CA LYS A 124 7.58 -24.54 -35.91
C LYS A 124 7.72 -25.24 -34.55
N LYS A 125 8.94 -25.39 -34.03
CA LYS A 125 9.17 -26.05 -32.72
C LYS A 125 8.52 -25.28 -31.58
N LYS A 126 8.61 -23.94 -31.59
CA LYS A 126 7.95 -23.07 -30.60
C LYS A 126 6.43 -23.07 -30.82
N LEU A 127 5.96 -22.98 -32.05
CA LEU A 127 4.53 -23.03 -32.38
C LEU A 127 3.86 -24.34 -31.95
N ASP A 128 4.56 -25.48 -32.00
CA ASP A 128 4.03 -26.78 -31.58
C ASP A 128 3.83 -26.87 -30.02
N LEU A 129 4.40 -25.97 -29.26
CA LEU A 129 4.17 -25.84 -27.79
C LEU A 129 2.89 -25.09 -27.48
N LEU A 130 2.42 -24.23 -28.39
CA LEU A 130 1.26 -23.37 -28.20
C LEU A 130 -0.04 -24.06 -28.61
N ASP A 131 -1.14 -23.61 -28.05
CA ASP A 131 -2.47 -23.99 -28.52
C ASP A 131 -2.63 -23.62 -30.03
N ALA A 132 -3.29 -24.48 -30.78
CA ALA A 132 -3.46 -24.29 -32.22
C ALA A 132 -4.20 -22.98 -32.58
N SER A 133 -5.08 -22.51 -31.71
CA SER A 133 -5.90 -21.30 -31.88
C SER A 133 -5.12 -19.99 -31.88
N VAL A 134 -3.88 -20.01 -31.34
CA VAL A 134 -3.06 -18.78 -31.15
C VAL A 134 -1.78 -18.75 -31.98
N ARG A 135 -1.41 -19.86 -32.66
CA ARG A 135 -0.12 -20.01 -33.33
C ARG A 135 0.23 -18.92 -34.35
N ASN A 136 -0.76 -18.32 -35.00
CA ASN A 136 -0.58 -17.25 -35.99
C ASN A 136 -0.80 -15.82 -35.40
N LYS A 137 -0.79 -15.68 -34.11
CA LYS A 137 -1.09 -14.42 -33.43
C LYS A 137 0.03 -13.94 -32.49
N ILE A 138 1.08 -14.76 -32.36
CA ILE A 138 2.19 -14.46 -31.44
C ILE A 138 3.27 -13.70 -32.19
N PHE A 139 3.63 -12.56 -31.63
CA PHE A 139 4.76 -11.75 -32.09
C PHE A 139 5.96 -11.97 -31.19
N LYS A 140 7.16 -11.73 -31.69
CA LYS A 140 8.41 -11.82 -30.95
C LYS A 140 9.34 -10.65 -31.25
N ILE A 141 10.22 -10.37 -30.30
CA ILE A 141 11.30 -9.38 -30.40
C ILE A 141 12.51 -9.87 -29.63
N ASN A 142 13.71 -9.66 -30.16
CA ASN A 142 14.94 -9.94 -29.45
C ASN A 142 15.36 -8.67 -28.66
N LEU A 143 15.33 -8.73 -27.36
CA LEU A 143 15.65 -7.59 -26.49
C LEU A 143 17.15 -7.22 -26.56
N LYS A 144 18.04 -8.18 -26.86
CA LYS A 144 19.48 -7.94 -27.03
C LYS A 144 19.75 -6.99 -28.18
N ASP A 145 18.97 -7.05 -29.27
CA ASP A 145 19.11 -6.17 -30.43
C ASP A 145 18.76 -4.71 -30.09
N LEU A 146 18.00 -4.49 -29.01
CA LEU A 146 17.66 -3.19 -28.45
C LEU A 146 18.60 -2.74 -27.34
N GLY A 147 19.69 -3.50 -27.06
CA GLY A 147 20.62 -3.23 -25.97
C GLY A 147 20.05 -3.51 -24.59
N ILE A 148 18.97 -4.29 -24.48
CA ILE A 148 18.41 -4.73 -23.21
C ILE A 148 19.02 -6.10 -22.88
N LEU A 149 19.91 -6.12 -21.89
CA LEU A 149 20.68 -7.32 -21.51
C LEU A 149 20.28 -7.86 -20.13
N ASP A 150 19.53 -7.09 -19.35
CA ASP A 150 19.02 -7.49 -18.04
C ASP A 150 17.56 -7.90 -18.16
N PHE A 151 17.30 -9.17 -17.97
CA PHE A 151 15.97 -9.77 -18.11
C PHE A 151 15.24 -9.96 -16.77
N GLY A 152 15.88 -9.59 -15.65
CA GLY A 152 15.31 -9.61 -14.31
C GLY A 152 14.88 -10.99 -13.82
N ASP A 153 13.98 -11.00 -12.84
CA ASP A 153 13.28 -12.20 -12.35
C ASP A 153 11.75 -11.97 -12.39
N PRO A 154 10.96 -12.91 -12.95
CA PRO A 154 9.54 -12.72 -13.16
C PRO A 154 8.71 -12.64 -11.87
N THR A 155 9.28 -12.97 -10.73
CA THR A 155 8.57 -13.05 -9.45
C THR A 155 9.17 -12.20 -8.34
N GLU A 156 10.39 -11.68 -8.54
CA GLU A 156 11.06 -10.87 -7.52
C GLU A 156 10.63 -9.40 -7.63
N PRO A 157 9.99 -8.83 -6.59
CA PRO A 157 9.64 -7.41 -6.57
C PRO A 157 10.87 -6.52 -6.74
N GLY A 158 10.81 -5.58 -7.67
CA GLY A 158 11.94 -4.71 -8.00
C GLY A 158 12.88 -5.25 -9.09
N ALA A 159 12.82 -6.54 -9.40
CA ALA A 159 13.57 -7.14 -10.50
C ALA A 159 12.67 -7.54 -11.69
N ARG A 160 11.37 -7.71 -11.47
CA ARG A 160 10.39 -8.15 -12.45
C ARG A 160 10.28 -7.16 -13.61
N PRO A 161 10.57 -7.57 -14.86
CA PRO A 161 10.24 -6.77 -16.03
C PRO A 161 8.73 -6.78 -16.27
N GLU A 162 8.22 -5.69 -16.82
CA GLU A 162 6.80 -5.54 -17.12
C GLU A 162 6.60 -4.95 -18.51
N LEU A 163 5.66 -5.53 -19.26
CA LEU A 163 5.28 -5.09 -20.59
C LEU A 163 4.00 -4.24 -20.51
N PHE A 164 3.99 -3.13 -21.23
CA PHE A 164 2.80 -2.29 -21.38
C PHE A 164 2.49 -2.05 -22.86
N CYS A 165 1.20 -1.98 -23.18
CA CYS A 165 0.72 -1.60 -24.50
C CYS A 165 -0.24 -0.41 -24.35
N ASN A 166 0.11 0.75 -24.93
CA ASN A 166 -0.64 2.00 -24.79
C ASN A 166 -0.93 2.38 -23.32
N GLY A 167 0.00 2.06 -22.42
CA GLY A 167 -0.12 2.30 -20.98
C GLY A 167 -0.83 1.21 -20.18
N GLU A 168 -1.44 0.23 -20.86
CA GLU A 168 -2.10 -0.91 -20.20
C GLU A 168 -1.11 -2.03 -19.93
N ARG A 169 -1.09 -2.53 -18.68
CA ARG A 169 -0.23 -3.63 -18.26
C ARG A 169 -0.58 -4.92 -18.99
N GLN A 170 0.40 -5.57 -19.58
CA GLN A 170 0.25 -6.86 -20.21
C GLN A 170 0.50 -7.99 -19.21
N ILE A 171 -0.15 -9.13 -19.39
CA ILE A 171 -0.16 -10.23 -18.44
C ILE A 171 1.02 -11.16 -18.72
N LEU A 172 1.89 -11.40 -17.77
CA LEU A 172 2.88 -12.47 -17.89
C LEU A 172 2.14 -13.81 -17.95
N ALA A 173 2.36 -14.59 -19.01
CA ALA A 173 1.61 -15.81 -19.33
C ALA A 173 1.50 -16.74 -18.11
N ARG A 174 0.27 -17.10 -17.78
CA ARG A 174 -0.07 -17.83 -16.55
C ARG A 174 -1.21 -18.83 -16.78
N TRP A 175 -1.29 -19.78 -15.89
CA TRP A 175 -2.44 -20.68 -15.80
C TRP A 175 -2.82 -20.97 -14.33
N PRO A 176 -4.14 -20.95 -13.95
CA PRO A 176 -5.23 -20.47 -14.80
C PRO A 176 -5.13 -18.97 -15.10
N ASN A 177 -5.78 -18.50 -16.13
CA ASN A 177 -5.77 -17.10 -16.56
C ASN A 177 -6.28 -16.16 -15.47
N GLU A 178 -7.23 -16.64 -14.65
CA GLU A 178 -7.76 -15.93 -13.49
C GLU A 178 -7.85 -16.86 -12.27
N GLY A 179 -7.72 -16.28 -11.07
CA GLY A 179 -7.85 -17.02 -9.81
C GLY A 179 -6.74 -18.06 -9.60
N PHE A 180 -7.11 -19.20 -9.02
CA PHE A 180 -6.21 -20.24 -8.54
C PHE A 180 -6.76 -21.62 -8.86
N VAL A 181 -5.87 -22.60 -8.93
CA VAL A 181 -6.20 -24.03 -8.85
C VAL A 181 -5.81 -24.54 -7.48
N HIS A 182 -6.42 -25.64 -7.07
CA HIS A 182 -6.10 -26.31 -5.81
C HIS A 182 -5.21 -27.54 -6.07
N ALA A 183 -4.22 -27.71 -5.19
CA ALA A 183 -3.43 -28.92 -5.13
C ALA A 183 -4.21 -30.07 -4.47
N GLY A 184 -3.74 -31.30 -4.65
CA GLY A 184 -4.16 -32.45 -3.87
C GLY A 184 -3.45 -32.52 -2.52
N LEU A 185 -2.92 -33.70 -2.20
CA LEU A 185 -2.20 -33.97 -0.96
C LEU A 185 -0.75 -33.48 -1.05
N VAL A 186 -0.22 -32.96 0.07
CA VAL A 186 1.22 -32.69 0.21
C VAL A 186 1.97 -33.97 0.51
N LYS A 187 3.14 -34.13 -0.10
CA LYS A 187 3.96 -35.36 -0.08
C LYS A 187 5.31 -35.18 0.59
N GLY A 188 5.64 -33.98 1.08
CA GLY A 188 6.90 -33.72 1.77
C GLY A 188 7.13 -34.66 2.96
N PRO A 189 8.37 -35.10 3.21
CA PRO A 189 8.68 -36.06 4.27
C PRO A 189 8.51 -35.51 5.68
N THR A 190 8.76 -34.21 5.89
CA THR A 190 8.65 -33.59 7.22
C THR A 190 7.25 -33.09 7.48
N LYS A 191 6.49 -33.86 8.22
CA LYS A 191 5.08 -33.51 8.51
C LYS A 191 4.96 -32.33 9.46
N ILE A 192 3.98 -31.48 9.19
CA ILE A 192 3.52 -30.41 10.07
C ILE A 192 2.23 -30.90 10.75
N PRO A 193 2.09 -30.69 12.08
CA PRO A 193 0.85 -31.03 12.77
C PRO A 193 -0.39 -30.44 12.07
N PRO A 194 -1.52 -31.12 12.13
CA PRO A 194 -2.77 -30.58 11.60
C PRO A 194 -3.06 -29.18 12.17
N ASP A 195 -3.50 -28.29 11.31
CA ASP A 195 -3.96 -26.97 11.71
C ASP A 195 -5.34 -27.05 12.41
N TYR A 196 -5.89 -25.91 12.80
CA TYR A 196 -7.23 -25.84 13.41
C TYR A 196 -8.37 -26.28 12.47
N LEU A 197 -8.08 -26.45 11.16
CA LEU A 197 -8.99 -27.03 10.16
C LEU A 197 -8.79 -28.55 9.99
N ASN A 198 -7.94 -29.17 10.81
CA ASN A 198 -7.49 -30.57 10.67
C ASN A 198 -6.84 -30.86 9.29
N LYS A 199 -6.29 -29.87 8.62
CA LYS A 199 -5.54 -30.06 7.37
C LYS A 199 -4.12 -30.46 7.70
N THR A 200 -3.64 -31.53 7.06
CA THR A 200 -2.26 -31.98 7.18
C THR A 200 -1.34 -31.10 6.34
N GLY A 201 -0.07 -31.07 6.69
CA GLY A 201 0.94 -30.26 6.02
C GLY A 201 2.29 -30.96 5.95
N SER A 202 3.21 -30.35 5.18
CA SER A 202 4.62 -30.70 5.14
C SER A 202 5.50 -29.45 5.06
N ARG A 203 6.77 -29.58 5.46
CA ARG A 203 7.75 -28.48 5.33
C ARG A 203 8.17 -28.25 3.89
N GLU A 204 8.36 -29.33 3.17
CA GLU A 204 8.80 -29.32 1.79
C GLU A 204 7.62 -29.05 0.84
N GLY A 205 7.86 -28.28 -0.20
CA GLY A 205 6.90 -27.95 -1.23
C GLY A 205 6.79 -29.06 -2.29
N ILE A 206 6.28 -30.21 -1.88
CA ILE A 206 6.04 -31.37 -2.74
C ILE A 206 4.56 -31.71 -2.64
N PHE A 207 3.80 -31.57 -3.74
CA PHE A 207 2.35 -31.75 -3.71
C PHE A 207 1.81 -32.31 -5.03
N GLU A 208 0.65 -32.95 -4.95
CA GLU A 208 -0.10 -33.48 -6.08
C GLU A 208 -0.81 -32.35 -6.82
N TYR A 209 -0.82 -32.41 -8.16
CA TYR A 209 -1.76 -31.65 -8.99
C TYR A 209 -2.90 -32.55 -9.48
N LEU A 210 -4.13 -32.02 -9.52
CA LEU A 210 -5.32 -32.85 -9.63
C LEU A 210 -5.70 -33.18 -11.08
N ASP A 211 -5.62 -32.21 -11.98
CA ASP A 211 -5.93 -32.42 -13.39
C ASP A 211 -4.69 -32.84 -14.19
N GLY A 212 -4.64 -32.81 -15.43
CA GLY A 212 -3.44 -33.16 -16.25
C GLY A 212 -2.86 -31.97 -16.98
N HIS A 213 -3.36 -30.77 -16.72
CA HIS A 213 -2.97 -29.57 -17.47
C HIS A 213 -1.48 -29.27 -17.32
N GLN A 214 -0.95 -29.41 -16.10
CA GLN A 214 0.45 -29.16 -15.75
C GLN A 214 1.44 -30.09 -16.49
N ASN A 215 0.98 -31.17 -17.12
CA ASN A 215 1.81 -32.02 -17.96
C ASN A 215 2.41 -31.25 -19.14
N ARG A 216 1.80 -30.16 -19.60
CA ARG A 216 2.32 -29.31 -20.67
C ARG A 216 3.60 -28.58 -20.25
N TRP A 217 3.79 -28.32 -18.97
CA TRP A 217 4.88 -27.52 -18.43
C TRP A 217 6.23 -28.22 -18.40
N ILE A 218 6.29 -29.54 -18.62
CA ILE A 218 7.57 -30.30 -18.58
C ILE A 218 8.63 -29.82 -19.58
N LYS A 219 8.23 -29.05 -20.60
CA LYS A 219 9.14 -28.46 -21.59
C LYS A 219 9.53 -27.00 -21.25
N GLU A 220 9.00 -26.46 -20.20
CA GLU A 220 9.32 -25.11 -19.75
C GLU A 220 10.55 -25.13 -18.82
N ASN A 221 11.39 -24.09 -18.91
CA ASN A 221 12.69 -24.08 -18.20
C ASN A 221 12.69 -23.19 -16.94
N ASP A 222 11.75 -22.27 -16.80
CA ASP A 222 11.77 -21.23 -15.77
C ASP A 222 10.39 -21.01 -15.14
N ILE A 223 9.76 -22.12 -14.77
CA ILE A 223 8.41 -22.14 -14.21
C ILE A 223 8.41 -21.51 -12.84
N ARG A 224 7.48 -20.60 -12.63
CA ARG A 224 7.17 -20.02 -11.32
C ARG A 224 5.76 -20.43 -10.88
N LEU A 225 5.58 -20.64 -9.57
CA LEU A 225 4.28 -20.81 -8.98
C LEU A 225 4.05 -19.69 -7.98
N GLY A 226 2.92 -19.02 -8.09
CA GLY A 226 2.45 -18.06 -7.09
C GLY A 226 1.26 -18.63 -6.34
N GLY A 227 1.14 -18.38 -5.03
CA GLY A 227 0.00 -18.92 -4.31
C GLY A 227 0.03 -18.72 -2.82
N TYR A 228 -0.96 -19.32 -2.18
CA TYR A 228 -1.13 -19.38 -0.74
C TYR A 228 -0.85 -20.83 -0.28
N TRP A 229 0.29 -21.00 0.37
CA TRP A 229 0.87 -22.34 0.56
C TRP A 229 0.39 -23.03 1.83
N HIS A 230 0.17 -22.26 2.89
CA HIS A 230 -0.35 -22.75 4.16
C HIS A 230 -1.53 -21.91 4.64
N TRP A 231 -1.34 -20.60 4.80
CA TRP A 231 -2.34 -19.65 5.23
C TRP A 231 -2.69 -18.66 4.13
N ASP A 232 -3.97 -18.34 3.98
CA ASP A 232 -4.44 -17.41 2.95
C ASP A 232 -4.18 -15.92 3.29
N TRP A 233 -3.39 -15.65 4.33
CA TRP A 233 -2.83 -14.34 4.62
C TRP A 233 -1.34 -14.23 4.28
N SER A 234 -0.71 -15.28 3.72
CA SER A 234 0.72 -15.32 3.40
C SER A 234 0.93 -15.92 2.02
N ASP A 235 1.04 -15.06 1.02
CA ASP A 235 1.37 -15.42 -0.35
C ASP A 235 2.88 -15.45 -0.57
N GLU A 236 3.33 -16.32 -1.47
CA GLU A 236 4.73 -16.41 -1.90
C GLU A 236 4.84 -16.97 -3.31
N TYR A 237 5.97 -16.68 -3.98
CA TYR A 237 6.33 -17.28 -5.25
C TYR A 237 7.45 -18.30 -5.06
N HIS A 238 7.35 -19.45 -5.77
CA HIS A 238 8.37 -20.48 -5.78
C HIS A 238 8.78 -20.83 -7.20
N LYS A 239 10.07 -21.18 -7.37
CA LYS A 239 10.55 -21.80 -8.60
C LYS A 239 10.27 -23.29 -8.55
N VAL A 240 9.79 -23.87 -9.68
CA VAL A 240 9.60 -25.30 -9.78
C VAL A 240 10.97 -25.98 -9.95
N ASP A 241 11.20 -27.03 -9.17
CA ASP A 241 12.34 -27.93 -9.31
C ASP A 241 12.06 -29.03 -10.32
N ARG A 242 10.92 -29.72 -10.15
CA ARG A 242 10.56 -30.86 -10.97
C ARG A 242 9.05 -31.05 -11.05
N ILE A 243 8.61 -31.57 -12.22
CA ILE A 243 7.26 -32.07 -12.44
C ILE A 243 7.36 -33.56 -12.82
N ASP A 244 6.72 -34.41 -12.02
CA ASP A 244 6.54 -35.84 -12.33
C ASP A 244 5.12 -36.04 -12.88
N THR A 245 5.03 -36.29 -14.17
CA THR A 245 3.75 -36.47 -14.86
C THR A 245 3.10 -37.84 -14.64
N ILE A 246 3.87 -38.83 -14.17
CA ILE A 246 3.35 -40.16 -13.87
C ILE A 246 2.64 -40.14 -12.51
N SER A 247 3.33 -39.64 -11.50
CA SER A 247 2.79 -39.52 -10.13
C SER A 247 1.94 -38.27 -9.94
N LYS A 248 1.89 -37.37 -10.94
CA LYS A 248 1.24 -36.05 -10.88
C LYS A 248 1.73 -35.22 -9.70
N ILE A 249 3.04 -35.09 -9.54
CA ILE A 249 3.67 -34.37 -8.44
C ILE A 249 4.46 -33.17 -8.96
N ILE A 250 4.31 -32.02 -8.31
CA ILE A 250 5.18 -30.87 -8.46
C ILE A 250 6.06 -30.75 -7.21
N SER A 251 7.34 -30.48 -7.42
CA SER A 251 8.30 -30.12 -6.35
C SER A 251 8.83 -28.72 -6.63
N VAL A 252 8.92 -27.88 -5.59
CA VAL A 252 9.49 -26.54 -5.67
C VAL A 252 10.91 -26.51 -5.08
N MET A 253 11.72 -25.56 -5.52
CA MET A 253 13.07 -25.33 -5.01
C MET A 253 13.05 -24.64 -3.64
N GLU A 254 14.08 -24.84 -2.86
CA GLU A 254 14.32 -24.01 -1.66
C GLU A 254 14.67 -22.55 -2.04
N PRO A 255 14.38 -21.58 -1.16
CA PRO A 255 13.82 -21.74 0.19
C PRO A 255 12.32 -22.09 0.14
N TYR A 256 11.90 -22.94 1.09
CA TYR A 256 10.50 -23.30 1.24
C TYR A 256 9.73 -22.22 2.02
N HIS A 257 8.40 -22.22 1.82
CA HIS A 257 7.52 -21.29 2.54
C HIS A 257 7.66 -21.43 4.07
N THR A 258 7.71 -20.30 4.77
CA THR A 258 7.97 -20.24 6.22
C THR A 258 7.03 -21.12 7.06
N TYR A 259 5.74 -21.13 6.69
CA TYR A 259 4.74 -21.97 7.37
C TYR A 259 4.66 -23.39 6.80
N GLY A 260 5.38 -23.71 5.72
CA GLY A 260 5.27 -24.94 4.96
C GLY A 260 4.04 -24.97 4.04
N TYR A 261 3.59 -26.16 3.71
CA TYR A 261 2.54 -26.41 2.72
C TYR A 261 1.44 -27.27 3.33
N ARG A 262 0.18 -27.00 2.99
CA ARG A 262 -0.98 -27.79 3.46
C ARG A 262 -1.73 -28.44 2.30
N ASP A 263 -2.49 -29.49 2.60
CA ASP A 263 -3.38 -30.12 1.61
C ASP A 263 -4.38 -29.10 1.05
N SER A 264 -4.69 -29.24 -0.23
CA SER A 264 -5.62 -28.37 -0.95
C SER A 264 -5.19 -26.89 -1.00
N LEU A 265 -3.88 -26.59 -0.91
CA LEU A 265 -3.35 -25.26 -1.12
C LEU A 265 -3.76 -24.71 -2.48
N ARG A 266 -3.84 -23.38 -2.61
CA ARG A 266 -4.24 -22.74 -3.87
C ARG A 266 -3.06 -22.03 -4.55
N TYR A 267 -2.88 -22.28 -5.85
CA TYR A 267 -1.74 -21.75 -6.60
C TYR A 267 -2.10 -21.48 -8.07
N PHE A 268 -1.22 -20.80 -8.77
CA PHE A 268 -1.21 -20.64 -10.22
C PHE A 268 0.21 -20.79 -10.75
N GLY A 269 0.33 -21.25 -12.00
CA GLY A 269 1.60 -21.27 -12.73
C GLY A 269 1.83 -19.93 -13.43
N LEU A 270 3.10 -19.50 -13.56
CA LEU A 270 3.49 -18.23 -14.12
C LEU A 270 4.78 -18.35 -14.93
N ASN A 271 4.99 -17.45 -15.90
CA ASN A 271 6.14 -17.43 -16.80
C ASN A 271 6.20 -18.73 -17.63
N LEU A 272 5.11 -19.04 -18.31
CA LEU A 272 4.91 -20.27 -19.06
C LEU A 272 4.64 -19.93 -20.54
N PHE A 273 5.58 -20.26 -21.42
CA PHE A 273 5.42 -19.97 -22.84
C PHE A 273 4.21 -20.72 -23.46
N CYS A 274 4.01 -21.97 -23.06
CA CYS A 274 2.88 -22.78 -23.54
C CYS A 274 1.50 -22.29 -23.09
N GLU A 275 1.45 -21.38 -22.14
CA GLU A 275 0.20 -20.77 -21.64
C GLU A 275 -0.06 -19.37 -22.23
N ILE A 276 0.63 -18.97 -23.30
CA ILE A 276 0.20 -17.80 -24.07
C ILE A 276 -1.04 -18.19 -24.87
N ASP A 277 -2.22 -18.01 -24.30
CA ASP A 277 -3.47 -18.46 -24.89
C ASP A 277 -4.56 -17.38 -25.04
N GLN A 278 -4.35 -16.19 -24.43
CA GLN A 278 -5.26 -15.06 -24.55
C GLN A 278 -4.56 -13.74 -24.93
N PRO A 279 -5.30 -12.80 -25.57
CA PRO A 279 -4.76 -11.48 -25.91
C PRO A 279 -4.25 -10.72 -24.69
N GLY A 280 -3.06 -10.12 -24.81
CA GLY A 280 -2.38 -9.41 -23.74
C GLY A 280 -1.33 -10.25 -23.01
N GLU A 281 -1.27 -11.54 -23.24
CA GLU A 281 -0.25 -12.39 -22.62
C GLU A 281 1.11 -12.31 -23.28
N TRP A 282 2.14 -12.36 -22.45
CA TRP A 282 3.54 -12.34 -22.89
C TRP A 282 4.41 -13.28 -22.07
N TYR A 283 5.54 -13.67 -22.67
CA TYR A 283 6.56 -14.51 -22.05
C TYR A 283 7.95 -14.01 -22.45
N LEU A 284 8.90 -14.04 -21.54
CA LEU A 284 10.30 -13.71 -21.80
C LEU A 284 11.19 -14.94 -21.62
N ASP A 285 11.76 -15.44 -22.72
CA ASP A 285 12.84 -16.42 -22.65
C ASP A 285 14.12 -15.72 -22.17
N ARG A 286 14.41 -15.84 -20.89
CA ARG A 286 15.53 -15.14 -20.23
C ARG A 286 16.91 -15.70 -20.64
N ASN A 287 16.97 -16.90 -21.21
CA ASN A 287 18.23 -17.48 -21.70
C ASN A 287 18.63 -16.79 -23.02
N ASP A 288 17.69 -16.64 -23.90
CA ASP A 288 17.92 -16.09 -25.24
C ASP A 288 17.67 -14.59 -25.33
N GLY A 289 16.89 -14.03 -24.42
CA GLY A 289 16.47 -12.63 -24.42
C GLY A 289 15.37 -12.34 -25.44
N VAL A 290 14.58 -13.35 -25.81
CA VAL A 290 13.48 -13.21 -26.76
C VAL A 290 12.17 -13.06 -25.99
N LEU A 291 11.47 -11.95 -26.22
CA LEU A 291 10.14 -11.70 -25.70
C LEU A 291 9.09 -12.12 -26.72
N TYR A 292 8.11 -12.91 -26.30
CA TYR A 292 6.95 -13.36 -27.06
C TYR A 292 5.70 -12.71 -26.51
N TRP A 293 4.80 -12.27 -27.38
CA TRP A 293 3.61 -11.53 -26.98
C TRP A 293 2.42 -11.82 -27.89
N PHE A 294 1.25 -12.07 -27.30
CA PHE A 294 -0.03 -12.10 -27.98
C PHE A 294 -0.69 -10.72 -27.83
N PRO A 295 -0.63 -9.84 -28.84
CA PRO A 295 -1.21 -8.49 -28.73
C PRO A 295 -2.70 -8.51 -28.42
N PRO A 296 -3.22 -7.49 -27.68
CA PRO A 296 -4.65 -7.27 -27.54
C PRO A 296 -5.36 -7.18 -28.89
N VAL A 297 -6.64 -7.55 -28.93
CA VAL A 297 -7.43 -7.56 -30.15
C VAL A 297 -7.42 -6.18 -30.84
N GLY A 298 -7.10 -6.17 -32.13
CA GLY A 298 -7.05 -4.94 -32.94
C GLY A 298 -5.73 -4.16 -32.83
N ILE A 299 -4.79 -4.59 -32.00
CA ILE A 299 -3.47 -3.96 -31.88
C ILE A 299 -2.52 -4.48 -32.95
N ILE A 300 -1.88 -3.55 -33.67
CA ILE A 300 -0.74 -3.83 -34.55
C ILE A 300 0.52 -3.41 -33.77
N PRO A 301 1.44 -4.33 -33.43
CA PRO A 301 2.56 -4.09 -32.53
C PRO A 301 3.37 -2.82 -32.83
N ASP A 302 3.80 -2.63 -34.07
CA ASP A 302 4.64 -1.49 -34.47
C ASP A 302 3.87 -0.16 -34.63
N LYS A 303 2.54 -0.17 -34.50
CA LYS A 303 1.71 1.05 -34.48
C LYS A 303 1.26 1.44 -33.08
N ALA A 304 1.42 0.56 -32.10
CA ALA A 304 1.11 0.81 -30.72
C ALA A 304 2.35 1.27 -29.95
N LYS A 305 2.14 2.03 -28.88
CA LYS A 305 3.23 2.32 -27.94
C LYS A 305 3.39 1.11 -27.01
N VAL A 306 4.34 0.23 -27.36
CA VAL A 306 4.70 -0.92 -26.51
C VAL A 306 5.97 -0.60 -25.76
N THR A 307 5.96 -0.72 -24.43
CA THR A 307 7.08 -0.40 -23.55
C THR A 307 7.41 -1.55 -22.62
N LEU A 308 8.70 -1.69 -22.29
CA LEU A 308 9.21 -2.66 -21.29
C LEU A 308 9.98 -1.90 -20.22
N THR A 309 9.72 -2.21 -18.96
CA THR A 309 10.49 -1.61 -17.85
C THR A 309 11.94 -2.10 -17.85
N VAL A 310 12.87 -1.16 -17.86
CA VAL A 310 14.32 -1.44 -17.86
C VAL A 310 15.05 -0.79 -16.69
N PHE A 311 14.51 0.29 -16.12
CA PHE A 311 15.07 0.95 -14.95
C PHE A 311 14.94 0.02 -13.73
N LYS A 312 16.08 -0.28 -13.09
CA LYS A 312 16.19 -1.28 -12.02
C LYS A 312 16.77 -0.77 -10.70
N ALA A 313 17.15 0.50 -10.63
CA ALA A 313 17.58 1.07 -9.37
C ALA A 313 16.42 1.02 -8.34
N PRO A 314 16.72 0.94 -7.04
CA PRO A 314 15.70 0.83 -6.00
C PRO A 314 14.65 1.96 -6.07
N TYR A 315 15.10 3.18 -6.37
CA TYR A 315 14.22 4.35 -6.50
C TYR A 315 14.57 5.17 -7.74
N MET A 316 13.56 5.82 -8.30
CA MET A 316 13.74 6.73 -9.43
C MET A 316 14.23 8.11 -8.96
N ILE A 317 13.76 8.55 -7.80
CA ILE A 317 14.19 9.78 -7.13
C ILE A 317 14.50 9.49 -5.68
N GLU A 318 15.60 10.06 -5.18
CA GLU A 318 16.03 9.91 -3.79
C GLU A 318 16.34 11.27 -3.16
N PHE A 319 15.84 11.47 -1.94
CA PHE A 319 16.12 12.63 -1.08
C PHE A 319 16.84 12.11 0.17
N HIS A 320 18.10 12.53 0.35
CA HIS A 320 18.91 12.21 1.52
C HIS A 320 19.14 13.47 2.34
N ASP A 321 18.59 13.53 3.54
CA ASP A 321 18.66 14.67 4.48
C ASP A 321 18.20 16.00 3.89
N CYS A 322 17.33 15.98 2.87
CA CYS A 322 16.80 17.17 2.23
C CYS A 322 15.75 17.86 3.10
N SER A 323 15.69 19.18 3.01
CA SER A 323 14.68 19.97 3.70
C SER A 323 14.04 20.99 2.78
N TYR A 324 12.72 21.22 2.91
CA TYR A 324 11.97 22.23 2.16
C TYR A 324 12.14 22.13 0.64
N LEU A 325 12.17 20.89 0.13
CA LEU A 325 12.20 20.58 -1.28
C LEU A 325 10.82 20.02 -1.70
N THR A 326 10.28 20.55 -2.79
CA THR A 326 8.95 20.17 -3.29
C THR A 326 9.04 19.64 -4.71
N ILE A 327 8.43 18.48 -4.96
CA ILE A 327 8.11 17.98 -6.31
C ILE A 327 6.61 18.19 -6.52
N LYS A 328 6.21 18.86 -7.62
CA LYS A 328 4.83 19.23 -7.84
C LYS A 328 4.37 19.02 -9.29
N GLY A 329 3.25 18.28 -9.45
CA GLY A 329 2.56 18.17 -10.73
C GLY A 329 3.30 17.35 -11.80
N LEU A 330 4.20 16.45 -11.40
CA LEU A 330 4.97 15.60 -12.31
C LEU A 330 4.34 14.19 -12.37
N ALA A 331 4.57 13.50 -13.49
CA ALA A 331 4.25 12.09 -13.63
C ALA A 331 5.51 11.22 -13.61
N PHE A 332 5.47 10.14 -12.85
CA PHE A 332 6.52 9.11 -12.78
C PHE A 332 5.89 7.77 -13.11
N GLN A 333 6.50 7.01 -14.00
CA GLN A 333 5.90 5.74 -14.45
C GLN A 333 6.93 4.70 -14.89
N GLU A 334 6.48 3.43 -14.86
CA GLU A 334 7.12 2.30 -15.53
C GLU A 334 8.56 2.06 -15.10
N SER A 335 8.72 1.61 -13.86
CA SER A 335 10.00 1.17 -13.28
C SER A 335 9.86 -0.19 -12.61
N ARG A 336 10.92 -0.97 -12.59
CA ARG A 336 10.95 -2.23 -11.80
C ARG A 336 11.01 -1.95 -10.29
N GLY A 337 11.70 -0.88 -9.87
CA GLY A 337 11.84 -0.45 -8.47
C GLY A 337 10.66 0.35 -7.96
N SER A 338 10.94 1.22 -6.98
CA SER A 338 10.01 2.18 -6.39
C SER A 338 10.18 3.57 -7.01
N ALA A 339 9.20 4.46 -6.80
CA ALA A 339 9.28 5.79 -7.41
C ALA A 339 10.16 6.75 -6.60
N ILE A 340 9.83 7.02 -5.34
CA ILE A 340 10.47 8.10 -4.56
C ILE A 340 10.87 7.59 -3.17
N LEU A 341 12.11 7.92 -2.76
CA LEU A 341 12.59 7.82 -1.38
C LEU A 341 12.77 9.23 -0.79
N ILE A 342 12.32 9.42 0.44
CA ILE A 342 12.65 10.57 1.29
C ILE A 342 13.24 10.02 2.58
N GLU A 343 14.54 10.20 2.78
CA GLU A 343 15.27 9.73 3.97
C GLU A 343 15.80 10.92 4.75
N GLY A 344 15.47 11.02 6.03
CA GLY A 344 15.91 12.13 6.90
C GLY A 344 15.37 13.50 6.47
N GLY A 345 15.98 14.58 6.95
CA GLY A 345 15.60 15.96 6.61
C GLY A 345 14.25 16.41 7.18
N LYS A 346 13.65 17.45 6.60
CA LYS A 346 12.36 17.98 7.09
C LYS A 346 11.55 18.71 6.03
N ASN A 347 10.22 18.64 6.15
CA ASN A 347 9.26 19.44 5.36
C ASN A 347 9.44 19.32 3.84
N CYS A 348 9.84 18.15 3.32
CA CYS A 348 9.79 17.88 1.90
C CYS A 348 8.35 17.51 1.49
N MET A 349 7.96 17.86 0.27
CA MET A 349 6.59 17.72 -0.23
C MET A 349 6.54 17.06 -1.60
N ILE A 350 5.70 16.04 -1.74
CA ILE A 350 5.28 15.49 -3.03
C ILE A 350 3.81 15.88 -3.23
N SER A 351 3.52 16.71 -4.23
CA SER A 351 2.19 17.32 -4.37
C SER A 351 1.68 17.27 -5.80
N GLY A 352 0.41 16.83 -5.97
CA GLY A 352 -0.25 16.80 -7.27
C GLY A 352 0.44 15.93 -8.32
N CYS A 353 1.23 14.96 -7.89
CA CYS A 353 1.96 14.06 -8.77
C CYS A 353 1.12 12.84 -9.18
N HIS A 354 1.38 12.32 -10.39
CA HIS A 354 0.88 11.03 -10.85
C HIS A 354 2.01 10.02 -10.77
N ILE A 355 1.84 8.95 -10.00
CA ILE A 355 2.87 7.91 -9.81
C ILE A 355 2.21 6.57 -10.10
N GLU A 356 2.66 5.88 -11.15
CA GLU A 356 1.97 4.70 -11.61
C GLU A 356 2.87 3.65 -12.27
N ARG A 357 2.45 2.38 -12.20
CA ARG A 357 3.11 1.25 -12.87
C ARG A 357 4.55 1.02 -12.40
N PHE A 358 4.71 0.88 -11.07
CA PHE A 358 5.97 0.50 -10.45
C PHE A 358 5.96 -0.95 -9.99
N GLY A 359 7.05 -1.65 -10.20
CA GLY A 359 7.21 -3.05 -9.81
C GLY A 359 7.30 -3.27 -8.29
N ARG A 360 7.59 -2.22 -7.51
CA ARG A 360 7.57 -2.22 -6.04
C ARG A 360 6.61 -1.19 -5.49
N ASP A 361 7.14 -0.19 -4.79
CA ASP A 361 6.37 0.77 -4.01
C ASP A 361 6.24 2.11 -4.75
N GLY A 362 5.27 2.92 -4.37
CA GLY A 362 5.17 4.29 -4.83
C GLY A 362 6.15 5.21 -4.11
N ILE A 363 5.86 5.60 -2.88
CA ILE A 363 6.67 6.54 -2.10
C ILE A 363 7.09 5.93 -0.78
N HIS A 364 8.36 6.10 -0.42
CA HIS A 364 8.90 5.69 0.88
C HIS A 364 9.44 6.93 1.62
N ILE A 365 8.97 7.14 2.85
CA ILE A 365 9.47 8.15 3.79
C ILE A 365 10.08 7.43 4.98
N GLU A 366 11.39 7.65 5.22
CA GLU A 366 12.15 7.04 6.31
C GLU A 366 12.77 8.10 7.19
N GLY A 367 12.30 8.21 8.43
CA GLY A 367 12.77 9.21 9.38
C GLY A 367 12.41 10.64 8.99
N GLY A 368 13.16 11.61 9.49
CA GLY A 368 12.91 13.03 9.24
C GLY A 368 11.70 13.58 10.00
N PHE A 369 11.21 14.75 9.57
CA PHE A 369 10.12 15.46 10.23
C PHE A 369 9.25 16.26 9.24
N GLY A 370 7.94 16.16 9.38
CA GLY A 370 6.98 17.01 8.66
C GLY A 370 6.91 16.80 7.15
N HIS A 371 7.33 15.66 6.62
CA HIS A 371 7.19 15.37 5.19
C HIS A 371 5.73 15.14 4.82
N GLY A 372 5.34 15.57 3.62
CA GLY A 372 3.96 15.49 3.16
C GLY A 372 3.80 14.89 1.76
N ILE A 373 2.70 14.15 1.60
CA ILE A 373 2.20 13.69 0.31
C ILE A 373 0.78 14.25 0.16
N SER A 374 0.53 15.04 -0.86
CA SER A 374 -0.75 15.73 -0.99
C SER A 374 -1.26 15.76 -2.44
N ARG A 375 -2.56 15.48 -2.62
CA ARG A 375 -3.24 15.58 -3.93
C ARG A 375 -2.60 14.76 -5.04
N CYS A 376 -2.00 13.62 -4.70
CA CYS A 376 -1.38 12.70 -5.65
C CYS A 376 -2.35 11.62 -6.11
N LEU A 377 -2.09 11.08 -7.31
CA LEU A 377 -2.69 9.84 -7.79
C LEU A 377 -1.58 8.80 -7.85
N LEU A 378 -1.71 7.75 -7.06
CA LEU A 378 -0.80 6.61 -6.99
C LEU A 378 -1.55 5.36 -7.45
N CYS A 379 -1.05 4.69 -8.50
CA CYS A 379 -1.78 3.58 -9.12
C CYS A 379 -0.86 2.46 -9.60
N SER A 380 -1.30 1.22 -9.44
CA SER A 380 -0.70 0.07 -10.15
C SER A 380 0.71 -0.29 -9.63
N PHE A 381 0.80 -0.65 -8.34
CA PHE A 381 2.05 -1.05 -7.67
C PHE A 381 2.13 -2.55 -7.46
N GLY A 382 3.31 -3.10 -7.68
CA GLY A 382 3.61 -4.50 -7.35
C GLY A 382 3.47 -4.81 -5.87
N CYS A 383 3.84 -3.85 -5.02
CA CYS A 383 3.80 -3.88 -3.56
C CYS A 383 2.94 -2.74 -3.01
N SER A 384 3.46 -1.97 -2.04
CA SER A 384 2.73 -0.90 -1.35
C SER A 384 2.61 0.39 -2.16
N GLY A 385 1.56 1.17 -1.90
CA GLY A 385 1.49 2.54 -2.42
C GLY A 385 2.47 3.46 -1.73
N ILE A 386 2.43 3.52 -0.40
CA ILE A 386 3.23 4.44 0.42
C ILE A 386 3.74 3.69 1.66
N LYS A 387 5.01 3.89 2.01
CA LYS A 387 5.61 3.46 3.28
C LYS A 387 6.09 4.69 4.03
N ILE A 388 5.70 4.84 5.29
CA ILE A 388 6.06 5.99 6.13
C ILE A 388 6.52 5.50 7.49
N ASN A 389 7.76 5.81 7.85
CA ASN A 389 8.31 5.58 9.18
C ASN A 389 8.87 6.88 9.75
N GLY A 390 8.58 7.19 11.01
CA GLY A 390 9.15 8.37 11.65
C GLY A 390 8.61 8.67 13.05
N GLY A 391 9.24 9.63 13.70
CA GLY A 391 8.98 9.98 15.09
C GLY A 391 9.66 9.02 16.06
N ASP A 392 9.56 9.34 17.35
CA ASP A 392 10.18 8.56 18.40
C ASP A 392 9.11 8.06 19.38
N ARG A 393 8.79 6.77 19.32
CA ARG A 393 7.80 6.13 20.18
C ARG A 393 8.23 6.14 21.64
N LYS A 394 9.52 6.02 21.93
CA LYS A 394 10.03 5.97 23.31
C LYS A 394 9.80 7.28 24.05
N ASN A 395 9.99 8.39 23.35
CA ASN A 395 9.84 9.74 23.86
C ASN A 395 8.52 10.39 23.42
N LEU A 396 7.65 9.68 22.70
CA LEU A 396 6.38 10.15 22.14
C LEU A 396 6.53 11.44 21.33
N ILE A 397 7.66 11.55 20.57
CA ILE A 397 7.92 12.68 19.68
C ILE A 397 7.28 12.40 18.32
N PRO A 398 6.31 13.19 17.87
CA PRO A 398 5.63 12.95 16.61
C PRO A 398 6.52 13.25 15.41
N ALA A 399 6.43 12.40 14.37
CA ALA A 399 7.04 12.67 13.08
C ALA A 399 6.39 13.85 12.34
N ASN A 400 5.10 14.09 12.59
CA ASN A 400 4.25 15.03 11.86
C ASN A 400 4.21 14.81 10.34
N HIS A 401 4.53 13.59 9.88
CA HIS A 401 4.31 13.22 8.49
C HIS A 401 2.82 13.12 8.18
N PHE A 402 2.44 13.39 6.94
CA PHE A 402 1.06 13.30 6.54
C PHE A 402 0.87 12.87 5.09
N VAL A 403 -0.27 12.21 4.85
CA VAL A 403 -0.82 11.95 3.53
C VAL A 403 -2.23 12.52 3.49
N GLU A 404 -2.49 13.38 2.52
CA GLU A 404 -3.80 14.02 2.42
C GLU A 404 -4.29 14.19 0.97
N HIS A 405 -5.61 14.12 0.78
CA HIS A 405 -6.27 14.31 -0.52
C HIS A 405 -5.68 13.45 -1.65
N THR A 406 -5.11 12.31 -1.31
CA THR A 406 -4.39 11.41 -2.22
C THR A 406 -5.22 10.17 -2.51
N ILE A 407 -5.18 9.70 -3.75
CA ILE A 407 -5.81 8.45 -4.18
C ILE A 407 -4.71 7.41 -4.35
N VAL A 408 -4.87 6.24 -3.72
CA VAL A 408 -4.01 5.07 -3.92
C VAL A 408 -4.88 3.90 -4.32
N GLU A 409 -4.61 3.34 -5.50
CA GLU A 409 -5.43 2.25 -6.04
C GLU A 409 -4.59 1.23 -6.80
N HIS A 410 -5.12 -0.02 -6.90
CA HIS A 410 -4.44 -1.12 -7.58
C HIS A 410 -3.02 -1.36 -7.05
N PHE A 411 -2.89 -1.56 -5.76
CA PHE A 411 -1.65 -1.94 -5.07
C PHE A 411 -1.68 -3.43 -4.68
N SER A 412 -0.57 -3.98 -4.18
CA SER A 412 -0.41 -5.42 -3.87
C SER A 412 -0.63 -6.32 -5.09
N LEU A 413 -0.18 -5.91 -6.28
CA LEU A 413 -0.44 -6.67 -7.50
C LEU A 413 0.45 -7.92 -7.61
N PHE A 414 1.66 -7.88 -7.06
CA PHE A 414 2.61 -9.00 -7.09
C PHE A 414 2.76 -9.63 -5.73
N LYS A 415 3.16 -8.87 -4.73
CA LYS A 415 3.08 -9.28 -3.34
C LYS A 415 1.67 -8.99 -2.85
N ARG A 416 0.88 -10.05 -2.68
CA ARG A 416 -0.58 -9.96 -2.52
C ARG A 416 -1.04 -9.77 -1.08
N THR A 417 -0.13 -9.93 -0.12
CA THR A 417 -0.40 -9.75 1.32
C THR A 417 0.63 -8.86 1.97
N TYR A 418 0.25 -8.14 3.04
CA TYR A 418 1.10 -7.25 3.85
C TYR A 418 1.73 -6.05 3.13
N GLU A 419 1.29 -5.74 1.92
CA GLU A 419 1.72 -4.57 1.15
C GLU A 419 0.54 -3.60 0.96
N PRO A 420 0.19 -2.79 1.97
CA PRO A 420 -0.99 -1.93 1.95
C PRO A 420 -0.86 -0.71 1.05
N ALA A 421 -1.96 0.02 0.87
CA ALA A 421 -1.89 1.37 0.27
C ALA A 421 -0.98 2.28 1.09
N VAL A 422 -1.06 2.21 2.44
CA VAL A 422 -0.17 2.93 3.34
C VAL A 422 0.28 2.03 4.49
N LEU A 423 1.58 1.78 4.56
CA LEU A 423 2.25 1.19 5.73
C LEU A 423 2.81 2.33 6.59
N MET A 424 2.38 2.40 7.85
CA MET A 424 2.80 3.44 8.80
C MET A 424 3.53 2.82 9.98
N ALA A 425 4.69 3.39 10.35
CA ALA A 425 5.41 3.01 11.56
C ALA A 425 5.89 4.23 12.34
N GLY A 426 6.00 4.11 13.67
CA GLY A 426 6.57 5.17 14.52
C GLY A 426 5.55 5.93 15.37
N CYS A 427 5.57 7.26 15.34
CA CYS A 427 4.75 8.10 16.21
C CYS A 427 4.21 9.35 15.50
N GLY A 428 2.90 9.66 15.71
CA GLY A 428 2.32 10.95 15.31
C GLY A 428 2.27 11.19 13.80
N ILE A 429 1.75 10.23 13.02
CA ILE A 429 1.54 10.34 11.56
C ILE A 429 0.03 10.51 11.30
N ARG A 430 -0.33 11.29 10.28
CA ARG A 430 -1.72 11.57 9.93
C ARG A 430 -2.05 11.14 8.50
N LEU A 431 -3.18 10.42 8.34
CA LEU A 431 -3.82 10.16 7.05
C LEU A 431 -5.17 10.85 7.02
N SER A 432 -5.40 11.78 6.11
CA SER A 432 -6.66 12.51 6.04
C SER A 432 -7.16 12.76 4.62
N ASN A 433 -8.47 12.61 4.43
CA ASN A 433 -9.13 12.91 3.15
C ASN A 433 -8.58 12.12 1.95
N ASN A 434 -8.11 10.90 2.15
CA ASN A 434 -7.58 10.05 1.09
C ASN A 434 -8.66 9.08 0.59
N ARG A 435 -8.38 8.45 -0.57
CA ARG A 435 -9.12 7.28 -1.04
C ARG A 435 -8.15 6.12 -1.27
N PHE A 436 -8.46 4.96 -0.70
CA PHE A 436 -7.70 3.71 -0.86
C PHE A 436 -8.63 2.63 -1.38
N GLN A 437 -8.29 2.01 -2.52
CA GLN A 437 -9.21 1.07 -3.15
C GLN A 437 -8.52 0.04 -4.07
N TYR A 438 -9.24 -1.08 -4.31
CA TYR A 438 -8.91 -2.15 -5.25
C TYR A 438 -7.60 -2.88 -4.93
N SER A 439 -7.65 -3.73 -3.90
CA SER A 439 -6.49 -4.55 -3.51
C SER A 439 -6.88 -5.92 -2.96
N SER A 440 -6.00 -6.88 -3.18
CA SER A 440 -6.07 -8.19 -2.54
C SER A 440 -5.91 -8.16 -1.02
N SER A 441 -5.24 -7.12 -0.48
CA SER A 441 -4.81 -6.98 0.91
C SER A 441 -5.37 -5.71 1.57
N SER A 442 -4.92 -5.44 2.79
CA SER A 442 -5.29 -4.29 3.61
C SER A 442 -4.97 -2.95 2.92
N ALA A 443 -5.77 -1.91 3.17
CA ALA A 443 -5.46 -0.56 2.71
C ALA A 443 -4.47 0.15 3.64
N ILE A 444 -4.61 -0.03 4.94
CA ILE A 444 -3.77 0.62 5.94
C ILE A 444 -3.22 -0.44 6.88
N ARG A 445 -1.92 -0.41 7.11
CA ARG A 445 -1.26 -1.17 8.16
C ARG A 445 -0.46 -0.21 9.03
N MET A 446 -0.61 -0.30 10.35
CA MET A 446 0.02 0.65 11.24
C MET A 446 0.69 -0.01 12.43
N GLU A 447 1.89 0.50 12.80
CA GLU A 447 2.75 -0.03 13.86
C GLU A 447 3.29 1.13 14.71
N GLY A 448 2.50 1.63 15.66
CA GLY A 448 2.97 2.77 16.46
C GLY A 448 1.91 3.47 17.30
N ASN A 449 2.26 4.70 17.69
CA ASN A 449 1.51 5.49 18.65
C ASN A 449 1.01 6.82 18.07
N ASP A 450 -0.12 7.31 18.59
CA ASP A 450 -0.65 8.65 18.32
C ASP A 450 -0.93 8.92 16.83
N PHE A 451 -1.32 7.88 16.06
CA PHE A 451 -1.72 8.05 14.68
C PHE A 451 -3.15 8.59 14.57
N LEU A 452 -3.37 9.45 13.59
CA LEU A 452 -4.68 10.00 13.27
C LEU A 452 -5.09 9.61 11.85
N ILE A 453 -6.11 8.76 11.75
CA ILE A 453 -6.71 8.32 10.49
C ILE A 453 -8.12 8.90 10.41
N GLU A 454 -8.32 9.92 9.58
CA GLU A 454 -9.60 10.64 9.54
C GLU A 454 -10.04 11.06 8.13
N TYR A 455 -11.34 11.08 7.93
CA TYR A 455 -11.97 11.52 6.67
C TYR A 455 -11.52 10.75 5.42
N ASN A 456 -11.01 9.53 5.56
CA ASN A 456 -10.62 8.72 4.41
C ASN A 456 -11.80 7.89 3.90
N GLU A 457 -11.75 7.53 2.62
CA GLU A 457 -12.62 6.58 1.98
C GLU A 457 -11.83 5.31 1.64
N ILE A 458 -12.22 4.17 2.19
CA ILE A 458 -11.57 2.88 2.01
C ILE A 458 -12.60 1.90 1.46
N ARG A 459 -12.35 1.32 0.26
CA ARG A 459 -13.31 0.41 -0.37
C ARG A 459 -12.66 -0.65 -1.24
N ASN A 460 -13.36 -1.78 -1.41
CA ASN A 460 -12.93 -2.87 -2.30
C ASN A 460 -11.48 -3.29 -2.04
N VAL A 461 -11.13 -3.49 -0.79
CA VAL A 461 -9.82 -4.00 -0.34
C VAL A 461 -10.03 -5.29 0.44
N VAL A 462 -8.97 -6.05 0.67
CA VAL A 462 -9.03 -7.40 1.26
C VAL A 462 -9.99 -8.30 0.46
N ASN A 463 -9.92 -8.22 -0.86
CA ASN A 463 -10.84 -8.96 -1.73
C ASN A 463 -10.38 -10.39 -2.05
N GLU A 464 -9.16 -10.78 -1.64
CA GLU A 464 -8.58 -12.10 -1.91
C GLU A 464 -7.93 -12.76 -0.68
N SER A 465 -7.21 -11.98 0.13
CA SER A 465 -6.55 -12.48 1.33
C SER A 465 -7.55 -12.75 2.46
N ASP A 466 -7.15 -13.57 3.42
CA ASP A 466 -7.94 -13.94 4.60
C ASP A 466 -7.35 -13.36 5.87
N ASP A 467 -8.12 -13.31 6.95
CA ASP A 467 -7.68 -12.90 8.29
C ASP A 467 -7.05 -11.51 8.31
N GLN A 468 -7.64 -10.56 7.58
CA GLN A 468 -7.16 -9.17 7.46
C GLN A 468 -8.29 -8.15 7.63
N GLY A 469 -7.92 -6.88 7.79
CA GLY A 469 -8.83 -5.76 7.79
C GLY A 469 -8.49 -4.72 6.73
N GLY A 470 -9.45 -3.88 6.35
CA GLY A 470 -9.15 -2.67 5.58
C GLY A 470 -8.09 -1.82 6.27
N LEU A 471 -8.12 -1.77 7.61
CA LEU A 471 -7.02 -1.35 8.47
C LEU A 471 -6.63 -2.51 9.36
N ASP A 472 -5.32 -2.80 9.41
CA ASP A 472 -4.70 -3.81 10.27
C ASP A 472 -3.69 -3.19 11.23
N ILE A 473 -3.70 -3.66 12.48
CA ILE A 473 -2.71 -3.38 13.51
C ILE A 473 -2.60 -4.60 14.41
N TRP A 474 -1.39 -5.02 14.79
CA TRP A 474 -1.19 -6.28 15.47
C TRP A 474 -0.03 -6.32 16.46
N TYR A 475 -0.14 -7.24 17.43
CA TYR A 475 0.89 -7.83 18.29
C TYR A 475 1.79 -6.86 19.07
N ASN A 476 1.26 -5.69 19.45
CA ASN A 476 1.98 -4.81 20.36
C ASN A 476 1.00 -4.00 21.23
N PRO A 477 0.81 -4.38 22.51
CA PRO A 477 -0.13 -3.69 23.39
C PRO A 477 0.34 -2.28 23.84
N SER A 478 1.57 -1.87 23.46
CA SER A 478 2.06 -0.49 23.68
C SER A 478 1.64 0.50 22.58
N TYR A 479 1.01 0.00 21.47
CA TYR A 479 0.49 0.85 20.41
C TYR A 479 -0.79 1.56 20.86
N ARG A 480 -0.64 2.71 21.51
CA ARG A 480 -1.72 3.48 22.13
C ARG A 480 -1.90 4.86 21.49
N GLY A 481 -3.00 5.52 21.81
CA GLY A 481 -3.29 6.87 21.34
C GLY A 481 -3.77 6.94 19.88
N ASN A 482 -3.98 5.81 19.22
CA ASN A 482 -4.41 5.76 17.83
C ASN A 482 -5.91 6.10 17.70
N VAL A 483 -6.24 7.02 16.81
CA VAL A 483 -7.61 7.50 16.57
C VAL A 483 -7.99 7.23 15.12
N ILE A 484 -9.05 6.47 14.93
CA ILE A 484 -9.65 6.14 13.63
C ILE A 484 -11.04 6.77 13.60
N ARG A 485 -11.21 7.92 12.92
CA ARG A 485 -12.46 8.66 13.00
C ARG A 485 -12.94 9.22 11.67
N TYR A 486 -14.26 9.29 11.52
CA TYR A 486 -14.92 9.92 10.38
C TYR A 486 -14.48 9.36 9.03
N ASN A 487 -14.09 8.07 8.96
CA ASN A 487 -13.78 7.40 7.71
C ASN A 487 -15.02 6.65 7.19
N HIS A 488 -15.05 6.42 5.89
CA HIS A 488 -16.01 5.56 5.23
C HIS A 488 -15.33 4.29 4.75
N TRP A 489 -15.71 3.17 5.34
CA TRP A 489 -15.27 1.82 4.99
C TRP A 489 -16.38 1.14 4.21
N ALA A 490 -16.14 0.72 2.98
CA ALA A 490 -17.17 0.14 2.13
C ALA A 490 -16.68 -1.08 1.36
N ASP A 491 -17.54 -2.08 1.21
CA ASP A 491 -17.32 -3.27 0.37
C ASP A 491 -16.04 -4.04 0.74
N ILE A 492 -15.87 -4.35 2.06
CA ILE A 492 -14.72 -5.08 2.61
C ILE A 492 -15.27 -6.39 3.20
N TYR A 493 -15.28 -7.45 2.39
CA TYR A 493 -15.90 -8.74 2.75
C TYR A 493 -15.19 -9.95 2.11
N GLY A 494 -13.90 -9.84 1.80
CA GLY A 494 -13.08 -10.96 1.31
C GLY A 494 -12.82 -12.01 2.39
N GLY A 495 -11.84 -12.84 2.13
CA GLY A 495 -11.44 -13.93 3.01
C GLY A 495 -12.01 -15.28 2.58
N THR A 496 -11.28 -16.33 2.95
CA THR A 496 -11.59 -17.72 2.58
C THR A 496 -12.02 -18.55 3.77
N HIS A 497 -11.68 -18.10 5.00
CA HIS A 497 -11.91 -18.87 6.21
C HIS A 497 -12.26 -18.00 7.44
N HIS A 498 -11.36 -17.12 7.89
CA HIS A 498 -11.63 -16.18 8.99
C HIS A 498 -12.46 -14.99 8.53
N GLY A 499 -12.17 -14.48 7.35
CA GLY A 499 -12.88 -13.37 6.75
C GLY A 499 -12.05 -12.07 6.68
N ALA A 500 -12.78 -10.99 6.38
CA ALA A 500 -12.23 -9.64 6.32
C ALA A 500 -13.05 -8.70 7.19
N ALA A 501 -12.39 -7.74 7.86
CA ALA A 501 -13.01 -6.67 8.63
C ALA A 501 -12.78 -5.30 7.97
N GLY A 502 -13.58 -4.29 8.31
CA GLY A 502 -13.23 -2.90 8.00
C GLY A 502 -12.00 -2.46 8.78
N VAL A 503 -12.02 -2.67 10.11
CA VAL A 503 -10.89 -2.42 11.02
C VAL A 503 -10.61 -3.68 11.82
N ARG A 504 -9.38 -4.17 11.78
CA ARG A 504 -8.94 -5.33 12.54
C ARG A 504 -7.89 -4.92 13.58
N LEU A 505 -8.20 -5.16 14.83
CA LEU A 505 -7.30 -5.01 15.97
C LEU A 505 -6.86 -6.41 16.39
N ASP A 506 -5.69 -6.82 15.89
CA ASP A 506 -5.20 -8.18 16.03
C ASP A 506 -4.21 -8.32 17.18
N ASP A 507 -4.19 -9.50 17.75
CA ASP A 507 -3.26 -9.93 18.79
C ASP A 507 -2.90 -8.83 19.81
N MET A 508 -3.69 -8.69 20.88
CA MET A 508 -3.43 -7.80 22.02
C MET A 508 -3.55 -6.29 21.75
N ILE A 509 -3.98 -5.86 20.57
CA ILE A 509 -4.09 -4.42 20.28
C ILE A 509 -5.13 -3.77 21.19
N SER A 510 -4.70 -2.71 21.83
CA SER A 510 -5.43 -2.12 22.94
C SER A 510 -5.39 -0.58 22.91
N GLY A 511 -6.43 0.07 23.45
CA GLY A 511 -6.49 1.53 23.60
C GLY A 511 -6.66 2.28 22.27
N VAL A 512 -7.27 1.68 21.26
CA VAL A 512 -7.62 2.32 19.98
C VAL A 512 -9.01 2.94 20.08
N ASN A 513 -9.16 4.17 19.58
CA ASN A 513 -10.44 4.86 19.53
C ASN A 513 -11.00 4.85 18.10
N ILE A 514 -12.11 4.13 17.88
CA ILE A 514 -12.84 4.02 16.61
C ILE A 514 -14.12 4.83 16.73
N TYR A 515 -14.12 6.08 16.23
CA TYR A 515 -15.15 7.07 16.49
C TYR A 515 -15.77 7.66 15.22
N GLY A 516 -17.08 7.68 15.15
CA GLY A 516 -17.80 8.42 14.12
C GLY A 516 -17.56 7.93 12.69
N ASN A 517 -17.16 6.68 12.52
CA ASN A 517 -16.95 6.08 11.19
C ASN A 517 -18.26 5.55 10.61
N ILE A 518 -18.25 5.33 9.30
CA ILE A 518 -19.29 4.68 8.55
C ILE A 518 -18.72 3.37 8.02
N PHE A 519 -19.38 2.26 8.35
CA PHE A 519 -19.07 0.94 7.83
C PHE A 519 -20.24 0.47 6.98
N GLU A 520 -20.02 0.28 5.70
CA GLU A 520 -21.03 -0.12 4.73
C GLU A 520 -20.63 -1.44 4.07
N ARG A 521 -21.42 -2.50 4.27
CA ARG A 521 -21.16 -3.85 3.74
C ARG A 521 -19.74 -4.36 4.08
N CYS A 522 -19.36 -4.21 5.36
CA CYS A 522 -18.10 -4.69 5.87
C CYS A 522 -18.30 -5.94 6.76
N GLY A 523 -17.24 -6.74 6.83
CA GLY A 523 -17.24 -7.97 7.61
C GLY A 523 -17.71 -9.18 6.82
N ALA A 524 -16.97 -10.27 6.94
CA ALA A 524 -17.28 -11.56 6.31
C ALA A 524 -16.96 -12.72 7.27
N LEU A 525 -17.62 -13.86 7.08
CA LEU A 525 -17.38 -15.10 7.83
C LEU A 525 -17.43 -14.87 9.34
N GLU A 526 -16.30 -15.01 10.03
CA GLU A 526 -16.20 -14.84 11.48
C GLU A 526 -16.06 -13.38 11.91
N PHE A 527 -15.80 -12.45 10.97
CA PHE A 527 -15.50 -11.05 11.28
C PHE A 527 -16.71 -10.12 11.10
N GLY A 528 -16.82 -9.19 12.04
CA GLY A 528 -17.65 -8.01 11.91
C GLY A 528 -16.92 -6.88 11.17
N ALA A 529 -17.58 -5.74 11.06
CA ALA A 529 -16.96 -4.53 10.49
C ALA A 529 -15.77 -4.04 11.33
N VAL A 530 -15.82 -4.25 12.64
CA VAL A 530 -14.68 -4.12 13.55
C VAL A 530 -14.40 -5.51 14.15
N GLN A 531 -13.16 -5.97 14.05
CA GLN A 531 -12.70 -7.22 14.67
C GLN A 531 -11.68 -6.90 15.75
N ILE A 532 -11.87 -7.48 16.96
CA ILE A 532 -10.95 -7.35 18.09
C ILE A 532 -10.50 -8.73 18.53
N HIS A 533 -9.19 -9.01 18.39
CA HIS A 533 -8.58 -10.28 18.76
C HIS A 533 -7.67 -10.12 19.99
N GLY A 534 -8.17 -10.48 21.15
CA GLY A 534 -7.42 -10.49 22.42
C GLY A 534 -6.95 -9.11 22.89
N GLY A 535 -7.65 -8.03 22.51
CA GLY A 535 -7.33 -6.67 22.91
C GLY A 535 -8.25 -6.13 24.00
N LYS A 536 -7.84 -5.09 24.72
CA LYS A 536 -8.59 -4.43 25.79
C LYS A 536 -8.55 -2.89 25.63
N ASP A 537 -9.40 -2.20 26.39
CA ASP A 537 -9.46 -0.73 26.43
C ASP A 537 -9.76 -0.07 25.08
N ASN A 538 -10.16 -0.82 24.05
CA ASN A 538 -10.56 -0.25 22.76
C ASN A 538 -11.96 0.37 22.88
N ILE A 539 -12.20 1.48 22.20
CA ILE A 539 -13.46 2.21 22.22
C ILE A 539 -14.04 2.24 20.81
N VAL A 540 -15.24 1.66 20.65
CA VAL A 540 -16.02 1.72 19.41
C VAL A 540 -17.25 2.57 19.68
N GLU A 541 -17.24 3.83 19.23
CA GLU A 541 -18.25 4.81 19.61
C GLU A 541 -18.73 5.66 18.45
N ASN A 542 -20.01 5.99 18.44
CA ASN A 542 -20.64 6.92 17.49
C ASN A 542 -20.56 6.49 16.03
N ASN A 543 -20.39 5.20 15.74
CA ASN A 543 -20.25 4.68 14.38
C ASN A 543 -21.63 4.27 13.79
N ILE A 544 -21.72 4.30 12.47
CA ILE A 544 -22.84 3.76 11.70
C ILE A 544 -22.37 2.49 11.00
N PHE A 545 -23.08 1.38 11.25
CA PHE A 545 -22.88 0.11 10.58
C PHE A 545 -24.09 -0.19 9.69
N TYR A 546 -23.89 -0.30 8.38
CA TYR A 546 -24.95 -0.51 7.41
C TYR A 546 -24.72 -1.77 6.59
N LYS A 547 -25.64 -2.74 6.70
CA LYS A 547 -25.61 -4.03 6.00
C LYS A 547 -24.29 -4.81 6.21
N CYS A 548 -23.69 -4.69 7.39
CA CYS A 548 -22.49 -5.43 7.76
C CYS A 548 -22.82 -6.85 8.20
N ASN A 549 -21.84 -7.76 8.14
CA ASN A 549 -21.97 -9.11 8.70
C ASN A 549 -22.28 -9.04 10.23
N ALA A 550 -21.50 -8.24 10.94
CA ALA A 550 -21.79 -7.77 12.29
C ALA A 550 -21.19 -6.38 12.48
N ALA A 551 -21.63 -5.65 13.49
CA ALA A 551 -20.95 -4.38 13.82
C ALA A 551 -19.56 -4.65 14.41
N VAL A 552 -19.49 -5.47 15.45
CA VAL A 552 -18.21 -5.84 16.09
C VAL A 552 -18.14 -7.35 16.28
N SER A 553 -16.98 -7.92 16.07
CA SER A 553 -16.67 -9.32 16.39
C SER A 553 -15.47 -9.39 17.34
N PHE A 554 -15.45 -10.44 18.16
CA PHE A 554 -14.44 -10.63 19.19
C PHE A 554 -13.81 -12.02 19.06
N SER A 555 -12.52 -12.13 19.38
CA SER A 555 -11.83 -13.41 19.58
C SER A 555 -11.06 -13.31 20.90
N SER A 556 -11.76 -13.55 21.99
CA SER A 556 -11.23 -13.38 23.34
C SER A 556 -10.10 -14.35 23.64
N TRP A 557 -9.03 -13.88 24.26
CA TRP A 557 -7.88 -14.70 24.65
C TRP A 557 -8.03 -15.34 26.02
N GLY A 558 -8.76 -14.69 26.91
CA GLY A 558 -8.85 -15.03 28.32
C GLY A 558 -7.58 -14.71 29.11
N GLU A 559 -7.70 -14.70 30.44
CA GLU A 559 -6.65 -14.23 31.34
C GLU A 559 -5.35 -15.07 31.22
N SER A 560 -5.47 -16.38 31.13
CA SER A 560 -4.30 -17.27 31.09
C SER A 560 -3.42 -17.01 29.87
N ARG A 561 -4.02 -16.96 28.64
CA ARG A 561 -3.28 -16.67 27.40
C ARG A 561 -2.70 -15.26 27.43
N TRP A 562 -3.49 -14.27 27.90
CA TRP A 562 -3.08 -12.89 28.00
C TRP A 562 -1.84 -12.71 28.87
N LEU A 563 -1.88 -13.23 30.12
CA LEU A 563 -0.74 -13.12 31.05
C LEU A 563 0.50 -13.86 30.55
N LYS A 564 0.32 -15.09 30.05
CA LYS A 564 1.41 -15.86 29.44
C LYS A 564 2.10 -15.12 28.30
N THR A 565 1.33 -14.44 27.46
CA THR A 565 1.89 -13.68 26.33
C THR A 565 2.54 -12.40 26.80
N LEU A 566 1.95 -11.67 27.77
CA LEU A 566 2.59 -10.51 28.39
C LEU A 566 3.97 -10.86 28.96
N ASP A 567 4.12 -12.03 29.56
CA ASP A 567 5.37 -12.49 30.15
C ASP A 567 6.37 -13.09 29.14
N SER A 568 5.99 -13.16 27.86
CA SER A 568 6.89 -13.62 26.81
C SER A 568 8.01 -12.61 26.53
N PRO A 569 9.25 -13.09 26.22
CA PRO A 569 10.38 -12.19 25.96
C PRO A 569 10.09 -11.11 24.92
N ILE A 570 9.39 -11.47 23.84
CA ILE A 570 9.09 -10.55 22.75
C ILE A 570 8.17 -9.39 23.19
N ILE A 571 7.17 -9.68 24.03
CA ILE A 571 6.27 -8.63 24.53
C ILE A 571 6.96 -7.81 25.65
N GLN A 572 7.80 -8.44 26.47
CA GLN A 572 8.61 -7.72 27.47
C GLN A 572 9.52 -6.70 26.78
N THR A 573 10.21 -7.08 25.69
CA THR A 573 11.01 -6.14 24.88
C THR A 573 10.16 -4.99 24.34
N LYS A 574 8.98 -5.29 23.76
CA LYS A 574 8.06 -4.26 23.23
C LYS A 574 7.57 -3.28 24.29
N LEU A 575 7.34 -3.74 25.52
CA LEU A 575 6.77 -2.91 26.59
C LEU A 575 7.81 -2.11 27.40
N TYR A 576 9.03 -2.64 27.52
CA TYR A 576 10.00 -2.12 28.49
C TYR A 576 11.35 -1.72 27.91
N GLU A 577 11.68 -2.14 26.68
CA GLU A 577 12.94 -1.81 26.00
C GLU A 577 12.73 -0.89 24.79
N GLU A 578 11.80 -1.25 23.86
CA GLU A 578 11.43 -0.40 22.72
C GLU A 578 10.83 0.92 23.20
N VAL A 579 9.98 0.84 24.22
CA VAL A 579 9.43 1.97 24.99
C VAL A 579 9.63 1.65 26.48
N ASP A 580 9.16 2.46 27.41
CA ASP A 580 8.97 2.02 28.81
C ASP A 580 7.59 2.49 29.26
N ILE A 581 6.65 1.55 29.29
CA ILE A 581 5.26 1.86 29.67
C ILE A 581 5.12 2.29 31.15
N ARG A 582 6.15 2.12 31.99
CA ARG A 582 6.23 2.56 33.39
C ARG A 582 6.87 3.94 33.54
N SER A 583 7.37 4.51 32.43
CA SER A 583 7.92 5.86 32.48
C SER A 583 6.83 6.88 32.81
N PRO A 584 7.15 7.97 33.54
CA PRO A 584 6.18 9.01 33.83
C PRO A 584 5.49 9.60 32.62
N LEU A 585 6.17 9.60 31.45
CA LEU A 585 5.64 10.05 30.18
C LEU A 585 4.50 9.14 29.71
N TYR A 586 4.75 7.82 29.66
CA TYR A 586 3.74 6.83 29.23
C TYR A 586 2.59 6.73 30.22
N GLU A 587 2.87 6.69 31.54
CA GLU A 587 1.82 6.66 32.57
C GLU A 587 0.91 7.89 32.51
N SER A 588 1.48 9.07 32.25
CA SER A 588 0.69 10.31 32.10
C SER A 588 -0.14 10.33 30.82
N LYS A 589 0.43 9.83 29.70
CA LYS A 589 -0.21 9.86 28.38
C LYS A 589 -1.25 8.75 28.21
N TYR A 590 -0.96 7.56 28.71
CA TYR A 590 -1.79 6.35 28.59
C TYR A 590 -1.99 5.68 29.95
N PRO A 591 -2.77 6.30 30.85
CA PRO A 591 -2.89 5.88 32.25
C PRO A 591 -3.45 4.46 32.44
N GLU A 592 -4.17 3.93 31.43
CA GLU A 592 -4.71 2.58 31.46
C GLU A 592 -3.63 1.48 31.31
N LEU A 593 -2.42 1.82 30.87
CA LEU A 593 -1.31 0.87 30.80
C LEU A 593 -0.87 0.32 32.16
N LYS A 594 -1.08 1.05 33.25
CA LYS A 594 -0.83 0.56 34.62
C LYS A 594 -1.63 -0.70 34.95
N ASP A 595 -2.80 -0.86 34.32
CA ASP A 595 -3.70 -1.99 34.49
C ASP A 595 -3.64 -3.00 33.32
N ILE A 596 -2.54 -3.02 32.55
CA ILE A 596 -2.37 -3.88 31.39
C ILE A 596 -2.56 -5.37 31.70
N ARG A 597 -2.26 -5.79 32.93
CA ARG A 597 -2.43 -7.19 33.37
C ARG A 597 -3.83 -7.54 33.84
N LYS A 598 -4.74 -6.57 33.96
CA LYS A 598 -6.09 -6.74 34.47
C LYS A 598 -7.12 -6.68 33.33
N ASN A 599 -8.24 -7.36 33.52
CA ASN A 599 -9.41 -7.26 32.66
C ASN A 599 -9.09 -7.42 31.16
N PRO A 600 -8.40 -8.50 30.75
CA PRO A 600 -8.18 -8.75 29.32
C PRO A 600 -9.51 -8.88 28.57
N ASP A 601 -9.49 -8.61 27.26
CA ASP A 601 -10.65 -8.73 26.37
C ASP A 601 -11.83 -7.78 26.64
N ILE A 602 -11.74 -6.85 27.60
CA ILE A 602 -12.82 -5.91 27.91
C ILE A 602 -12.65 -4.62 27.14
N ASN A 603 -13.61 -4.31 26.28
CA ASN A 603 -13.63 -3.12 25.44
C ASN A 603 -14.95 -2.35 25.64
N THR A 604 -15.02 -1.12 25.17
CA THR A 604 -16.23 -0.28 25.26
C THR A 604 -16.89 -0.14 23.89
N VAL A 605 -18.16 -0.52 23.78
CA VAL A 605 -18.97 -0.36 22.56
C VAL A 605 -20.21 0.45 22.90
N LYS A 606 -20.28 1.73 22.48
CA LYS A 606 -21.36 2.63 22.90
C LYS A 606 -21.80 3.61 21.82
N ASN A 607 -23.07 4.03 21.92
CA ASN A 607 -23.67 5.04 21.04
C ASN A 607 -23.50 4.72 19.54
N ASN A 608 -23.59 3.45 19.13
CA ASN A 608 -23.47 3.06 17.72
C ASN A 608 -24.86 2.78 17.12
N MET A 609 -25.00 2.98 15.82
CA MET A 609 -26.19 2.68 15.05
C MET A 609 -25.90 1.53 14.08
N MET A 610 -26.67 0.45 14.19
CA MET A 610 -26.55 -0.78 13.40
C MET A 610 -27.80 -0.92 12.54
N ILE A 611 -27.65 -0.88 11.21
CA ILE A 611 -28.76 -0.84 10.26
C ILE A 611 -28.67 -2.05 9.35
N ASP A 612 -29.66 -2.92 9.38
CA ASP A 612 -29.70 -4.18 8.62
C ASP A 612 -28.42 -5.03 8.72
N CYS A 613 -27.69 -4.92 9.83
CA CYS A 613 -26.58 -5.84 10.10
C CYS A 613 -27.14 -7.23 10.40
N LYS A 614 -26.48 -8.30 9.91
CA LYS A 614 -26.89 -9.67 10.17
C LYS A 614 -26.84 -9.99 11.67
N ASN A 615 -25.83 -9.46 12.37
CA ASN A 615 -25.63 -9.56 13.80
C ASN A 615 -25.24 -8.20 14.38
N GLN A 616 -25.51 -7.96 15.67
CA GLN A 616 -24.92 -6.86 16.39
C GLN A 616 -23.47 -7.19 16.73
N PHE A 617 -23.25 -8.36 17.31
CA PHE A 617 -21.96 -8.88 17.73
C PHE A 617 -21.78 -10.33 17.29
N LEU A 618 -20.54 -10.71 16.98
CA LEU A 618 -20.13 -12.09 16.77
C LEU A 618 -19.12 -12.51 17.85
N ARG A 619 -19.19 -13.77 18.30
CA ARG A 619 -18.25 -14.41 19.23
C ARG A 619 -17.98 -13.60 20.50
N LYS A 620 -19.00 -12.92 21.02
CA LYS A 620 -18.93 -12.17 22.27
C LYS A 620 -18.98 -13.10 23.49
N ASN A 621 -17.88 -13.80 23.76
CA ASN A 621 -17.76 -14.76 24.85
C ASN A 621 -17.40 -14.12 26.20
N VAL A 622 -16.96 -12.86 26.19
CA VAL A 622 -16.63 -12.05 27.36
C VAL A 622 -17.55 -10.83 27.37
N PRO A 623 -18.15 -10.47 28.51
CA PRO A 623 -18.96 -9.25 28.62
C PRO A 623 -18.14 -8.01 28.26
N GLN A 624 -18.73 -7.16 27.42
CA GLN A 624 -18.15 -5.87 27.02
C GLN A 624 -18.88 -4.74 27.75
N ILE A 625 -18.27 -3.55 27.82
CA ILE A 625 -18.92 -2.35 28.32
C ILE A 625 -19.82 -1.79 27.21
N GLU A 626 -21.10 -2.09 27.28
CA GLU A 626 -22.08 -1.69 26.27
C GLU A 626 -23.00 -0.58 26.78
N LYS A 627 -23.25 0.45 25.95
CA LYS A 627 -24.17 1.52 26.29
C LYS A 627 -24.78 2.15 25.04
N ASN A 628 -26.13 2.30 25.03
CA ASN A 628 -26.87 3.06 24.04
C ASN A 628 -26.61 2.67 22.57
N ASN A 629 -26.32 1.39 22.29
CA ASN A 629 -26.23 0.91 20.90
C ASN A 629 -27.66 0.65 20.39
N THR A 630 -27.94 1.03 19.13
CA THR A 630 -29.28 0.94 18.55
C THR A 630 -29.25 0.13 17.27
N SER A 631 -30.14 -0.85 17.14
CA SER A 631 -30.37 -1.61 15.91
C SER A 631 -31.63 -1.15 15.21
N LEU A 632 -31.57 -0.96 13.89
CA LEU A 632 -32.65 -0.47 13.05
C LEU A 632 -32.78 -1.32 11.78
N HIS A 633 -34.00 -1.29 11.21
CA HIS A 633 -34.22 -1.74 9.83
C HIS A 633 -34.23 -0.54 8.89
N SER A 634 -33.59 -0.67 7.73
CA SER A 634 -33.54 0.43 6.73
C SER A 634 -34.90 0.71 6.11
N GLY A 635 -35.80 -0.28 6.06
CA GLY A 635 -37.04 -0.16 5.33
C GLY A 635 -36.86 0.15 3.84
N GLY A 636 -35.76 -0.33 3.25
CA GLY A 636 -35.39 -0.08 1.85
C GLY A 636 -34.72 1.27 1.61
N LYS A 637 -34.46 2.06 2.64
CA LYS A 637 -33.75 3.35 2.52
C LYS A 637 -32.25 3.12 2.35
N SER A 638 -31.62 3.97 1.56
CA SER A 638 -30.17 3.98 1.39
C SER A 638 -29.47 4.54 2.64
N ILE A 639 -28.15 4.34 2.71
CA ILE A 639 -27.36 4.76 3.86
C ILE A 639 -27.39 6.28 4.08
N GLU A 640 -27.52 7.08 3.03
CA GLU A 640 -27.59 8.56 3.09
C GLU A 640 -28.77 9.06 3.94
N TYR A 641 -29.87 8.31 3.97
CA TYR A 641 -31.01 8.64 4.83
C TYR A 641 -30.59 8.71 6.31
N PHE A 642 -29.66 7.86 6.72
CA PHE A 642 -29.23 7.74 8.11
C PHE A 642 -28.17 8.77 8.54
N TYR A 643 -27.69 9.58 7.61
CA TYR A 643 -26.73 10.64 7.90
C TYR A 643 -27.39 11.95 8.43
N SER A 644 -28.71 12.05 8.39
CA SER A 644 -29.37 13.29 8.81
C SER A 644 -29.08 13.60 10.27
N ALA A 645 -28.63 14.82 10.57
CA ALA A 645 -28.31 15.26 11.92
C ALA A 645 -29.50 15.08 12.91
N ARG A 646 -30.74 15.24 12.40
CA ARG A 646 -31.96 15.00 13.17
C ARG A 646 -32.09 13.53 13.58
N LEU A 647 -31.80 12.61 12.68
CA LEU A 647 -31.90 11.17 12.93
C LEU A 647 -30.78 10.72 13.90
N LEU A 648 -29.56 11.15 13.67
CA LEU A 648 -28.42 10.85 14.52
C LEU A 648 -28.69 11.32 15.95
N LYS A 649 -29.14 12.57 16.13
CA LYS A 649 -29.50 13.11 17.45
C LYS A 649 -30.63 12.33 18.11
N LYS A 650 -31.63 11.88 17.34
CA LYS A 650 -32.74 11.07 17.88
C LYS A 650 -32.26 9.80 18.56
N TYR A 651 -31.20 9.17 18.03
CA TYR A 651 -30.60 7.94 18.55
C TYR A 651 -29.35 8.18 19.40
N GLY A 652 -29.07 9.43 19.80
CA GLY A 652 -27.97 9.76 20.72
C GLY A 652 -26.60 9.81 20.05
N LEU A 653 -26.52 9.82 18.73
CA LEU A 653 -25.26 9.96 18.00
C LEU A 653 -24.94 11.44 17.73
N GLN A 654 -23.65 11.75 17.73
CA GLN A 654 -23.17 13.04 17.26
C GLN A 654 -23.12 13.07 15.72
N PRO A 655 -23.28 14.22 15.09
CA PRO A 655 -23.19 14.36 13.64
C PRO A 655 -21.82 13.90 13.10
N ILE A 656 -21.85 13.16 11.99
CA ILE A 656 -20.66 12.74 11.24
C ILE A 656 -20.47 13.72 10.09
N PRO A 657 -19.31 14.37 9.93
CA PRO A 657 -19.07 15.38 8.89
C PRO A 657 -18.79 14.76 7.52
N ILE A 658 -19.79 14.13 6.92
CA ILE A 658 -19.72 13.29 5.73
C ILE A 658 -19.13 14.05 4.53
N GLY A 659 -19.51 15.31 4.34
CA GLY A 659 -19.01 16.14 3.23
C GLY A 659 -17.49 16.40 3.27
N LYS A 660 -16.80 15.99 4.35
CA LYS A 660 -15.34 16.03 4.45
C LYS A 660 -14.66 14.72 4.10
N ILE A 661 -15.40 13.62 3.94
CA ILE A 661 -14.83 12.30 3.69
C ILE A 661 -14.34 12.20 2.24
N GLY A 662 -13.18 11.61 2.04
CA GLY A 662 -12.54 11.42 0.74
C GLY A 662 -11.76 12.64 0.25
N PRO A 663 -11.07 12.50 -0.90
CA PRO A 663 -10.29 13.58 -1.48
C PRO A 663 -11.16 14.78 -1.84
N GLN A 664 -10.77 15.95 -1.34
CA GLN A 664 -11.44 17.21 -1.72
C GLN A 664 -10.73 17.75 -2.95
N VAL A 665 -11.28 17.46 -4.12
CA VAL A 665 -10.81 18.02 -5.39
C VAL A 665 -11.38 19.43 -5.49
N LYS A 666 -10.51 20.43 -5.52
CA LYS A 666 -10.85 21.77 -5.99
C LYS A 666 -10.33 21.98 -7.39
#